data_12c5592a814e2a92b0e6048eb9165c78
#
_entry.id   12c5592a814e2a92b0e6048eb9165c78
#
_cell.length_a   1.000
_cell.length_b   1.000
_cell.length_c   1.000
_cell.angle_alpha   90.00
_cell.angle_beta   90.00
_cell.angle_gamma   90.00
#
_symmetry.space_group_name_H-M   'P 1'
#
loop_
_entity.id
_entity.type
_entity.pdbx_description
1 polymer ?
#
loop_
_entity_poly.entity_id
_entity_poly.type
_entity_poly.pdbx_seq_one_letter_code
_entity_poly.pdbx_strand_id
1 'polypeptide(L)'
;MIQFTCKPKCFLGLLIIAIIQLLPAKSFAVVQPVTAASQLVKRLLPQYVGRFKFEQIKTTNDSDTFELESKGNKIVIRGNNANSMAVGLNHYLKYYCYVSVSWYKNNKIYVPSELPVITEKVTQTARCNSRFMLNYCTFGYTMPWWKWDDWQRFIDWMALNGINMPLAITGQEAVWYNVWKKFGLSDAQIRGFFTGPAFLPWHRMANIDHWDGPLPMSWIKGQMLLQQKIVARERELGMKPVLPAFAGHIPEALKAKYPSAKINSLGEWGGFPAKYRSNFLDPFDPLFNKIQKEFLAEQTRLFGTDHIYGTDPFNEVTPPSWEPAYLASVSKTIYNSMAASDPQAKWLQMSWIFYFQRDNWTNPRIEAFLKAVPQDKMILLDYYCDNTEVWKMTDKFFGQPYLWCYLGNFGSNTMLTGNLNVVEDRMENAFKNGGKNMWGIGSTLEGFGVNPVVIEYVFEKAWENGPVNTDKWINDWAVRRRGKPDKNTEEAWGILNKKVLMQYGALGQSPLTNARPSLTGHGDWDTDNKIEYDNRNLLKVWGLLNEPSTGVLPDVYRYDVVNIGRQTLGNYFTVVRDRFADAYNKHNLAAMNKNGEEMMQIIHDMDALLATNSSFLLGKWINDARAMGGNEAEKQYFEHDARLILATWGQEGSELTDYANRNLSGMLNDYYGKRWAMFIADVTTAVKTNKAFDQKAFDKKSNAFEWNWSQKWDVFPAAPKGDSMQVSRALYKKYAAEIAQ
;
A
#
# COMPACT_ATOMS: atom_id res chain seq x y z
N MET A 1 31.88 -69.84 36.54
CA MET A 1 30.75 -69.01 37.05
C MET A 1 31.28 -67.64 37.34
N ILE A 2 31.20 -66.69 36.38
CA ILE A 2 31.65 -65.29 36.51
C ILE A 2 30.40 -64.40 36.27
N GLN A 3 29.92 -63.80 37.34
CA GLN A 3 28.82 -62.84 37.27
C GLN A 3 29.32 -61.50 36.73
N PHE A 4 28.72 -61.01 35.67
CA PHE A 4 28.86 -59.62 35.23
C PHE A 4 27.69 -58.82 35.76
N THR A 5 27.98 -57.92 36.69
CA THR A 5 27.05 -56.86 37.16
C THR A 5 27.08 -55.71 36.20
N CYS A 6 26.00 -55.47 35.49
CA CYS A 6 25.79 -54.31 34.64
C CYS A 6 25.24 -53.17 35.47
N LYS A 7 25.97 -52.02 35.53
CA LYS A 7 25.52 -50.82 36.24
C LYS A 7 24.53 -50.01 35.39
N PRO A 8 23.45 -49.44 35.96
CA PRO A 8 22.41 -48.73 35.21
C PRO A 8 22.75 -47.26 35.04
N LYS A 9 23.68 -46.90 34.15
CA LYS A 9 23.97 -45.49 33.81
C LYS A 9 23.85 -45.13 32.33
N CYS A 10 23.54 -46.10 31.44
CA CYS A 10 23.45 -45.84 30.00
C CYS A 10 22.02 -45.67 29.46
N PHE A 11 20.96 -45.77 30.25
CA PHE A 11 19.58 -45.63 29.80
C PHE A 11 18.96 -44.25 29.92
N LEU A 12 19.63 -43.31 30.66
CA LEU A 12 19.10 -41.93 30.82
C LEU A 12 19.48 -40.97 29.68
N GLY A 13 20.51 -41.32 28.94
CA GLY A 13 20.98 -40.47 27.82
C GLY A 13 20.15 -40.59 26.53
N LEU A 14 19.50 -41.72 26.32
CA LEU A 14 18.70 -41.98 25.12
C LEU A 14 17.22 -41.50 25.25
N LEU A 15 16.74 -41.29 26.46
CA LEU A 15 15.39 -40.74 26.68
C LEU A 15 15.33 -39.20 26.57
N ILE A 16 16.46 -38.50 26.76
CA ILE A 16 16.52 -37.03 26.64
C ILE A 16 16.61 -36.59 25.15
N ILE A 17 17.17 -37.41 24.28
CA ILE A 17 17.26 -37.12 22.85
C ILE A 17 15.93 -37.34 22.11
N ALA A 18 15.06 -38.22 22.61
CA ALA A 18 13.73 -38.45 22.04
C ALA A 18 12.66 -37.40 22.44
N ILE A 19 12.90 -36.60 23.50
CA ILE A 19 11.95 -35.60 24.00
C ILE A 19 12.16 -34.23 23.29
N ILE A 20 13.30 -34.00 22.66
CA ILE A 20 13.57 -32.72 21.96
C ILE A 20 12.96 -32.69 20.55
N GLN A 21 12.46 -33.80 20.01
CA GLN A 21 11.81 -33.83 18.69
C GLN A 21 10.28 -33.74 18.68
N LEU A 22 9.64 -33.58 19.84
CA LEU A 22 8.19 -33.40 19.97
C LEU A 22 7.84 -32.07 20.63
N LEU A 23 8.38 -30.96 20.11
CA LEU A 23 7.71 -29.69 20.34
C LEU A 23 6.51 -29.66 19.38
N PRO A 24 5.26 -29.64 19.90
CA PRO A 24 4.09 -29.55 19.04
C PRO A 24 4.20 -28.27 18.23
N ALA A 25 3.98 -28.36 16.93
CA ALA A 25 3.64 -27.20 16.11
C ALA A 25 2.61 -26.40 16.92
N LYS A 26 2.85 -25.13 17.19
CA LYS A 26 1.88 -24.28 17.89
C LYS A 26 0.60 -24.32 17.08
N SER A 27 -0.33 -25.15 17.49
CA SER A 27 -1.70 -25.14 17.02
C SER A 27 -2.25 -23.76 17.41
N PHE A 28 -2.42 -22.87 16.44
CA PHE A 28 -3.15 -21.64 16.68
C PHE A 28 -4.59 -22.05 17.00
N ALA A 29 -4.99 -21.83 18.26
CA ALA A 29 -6.36 -22.14 18.66
C ALA A 29 -7.32 -21.37 17.77
N VAL A 30 -8.22 -22.08 17.09
CA VAL A 30 -9.25 -21.46 16.23
C VAL A 30 -10.20 -20.66 17.12
N VAL A 31 -10.12 -19.36 17.05
CA VAL A 31 -11.05 -18.47 17.77
C VAL A 31 -12.41 -18.57 17.12
N GLN A 32 -13.48 -18.77 17.92
CA GLN A 32 -14.83 -18.85 17.38
C GLN A 32 -15.24 -17.50 16.76
N PRO A 33 -15.94 -17.48 15.60
CA PRO A 33 -16.30 -16.27 14.88
C PRO A 33 -17.01 -15.20 15.74
N VAL A 34 -17.93 -15.63 16.59
CA VAL A 34 -18.66 -14.75 17.53
C VAL A 34 -17.70 -14.09 18.54
N THR A 35 -16.73 -14.84 19.02
CA THR A 35 -15.72 -14.31 19.95
C THR A 35 -14.82 -13.29 19.26
N ALA A 36 -14.35 -13.57 18.03
CA ALA A 36 -13.53 -12.66 17.24
C ALA A 36 -14.26 -11.33 16.96
N ALA A 37 -15.52 -11.39 16.54
CA ALA A 37 -16.35 -10.20 16.31
C ALA A 37 -16.60 -9.40 17.60
N SER A 38 -16.82 -10.07 18.74
CA SER A 38 -16.96 -9.41 20.02
C SER A 38 -15.66 -8.71 20.48
N GLN A 39 -14.52 -9.33 20.22
CA GLN A 39 -13.22 -8.73 20.50
C GLN A 39 -12.92 -7.53 19.57
N LEU A 40 -13.38 -7.55 18.32
CA LEU A 40 -13.31 -6.40 17.43
C LEU A 40 -14.04 -5.18 18.02
N VAL A 41 -15.26 -5.36 18.49
CA VAL A 41 -16.01 -4.28 19.19
C VAL A 41 -15.25 -3.81 20.42
N LYS A 42 -14.70 -4.72 21.23
CA LYS A 42 -13.92 -4.34 22.42
C LYS A 42 -12.70 -3.47 22.09
N ARG A 43 -12.05 -3.70 20.94
CA ARG A 43 -10.92 -2.87 20.47
C ARG A 43 -11.35 -1.51 19.96
N LEU A 44 -12.42 -1.46 19.16
CA LEU A 44 -12.85 -0.25 18.46
C LEU A 44 -13.78 0.63 19.29
N LEU A 45 -14.67 0.01 20.06
CA LEU A 45 -15.79 0.64 20.75
C LEU A 45 -15.97 0.07 22.17
N PRO A 46 -14.95 0.14 23.05
CA PRO A 46 -14.95 -0.53 24.34
C PRO A 46 -16.16 -0.15 25.23
N GLN A 47 -16.64 1.07 25.15
CA GLN A 47 -17.81 1.57 25.90
C GLN A 47 -19.14 0.97 25.43
N TYR A 48 -19.20 0.35 24.25
CA TYR A 48 -20.44 -0.21 23.67
C TYR A 48 -20.49 -1.74 23.64
N VAL A 49 -19.53 -2.45 24.24
CA VAL A 49 -19.43 -3.92 24.22
C VAL A 49 -20.75 -4.59 24.60
N GLY A 50 -21.43 -4.10 25.64
CA GLY A 50 -22.71 -4.63 26.10
C GLY A 50 -23.91 -4.31 25.20
N ARG A 51 -23.75 -3.47 24.20
CA ARG A 51 -24.82 -3.04 23.28
C ARG A 51 -24.89 -3.90 22.00
N PHE A 52 -23.83 -4.65 21.67
CA PHE A 52 -23.76 -5.53 20.51
C PHE A 52 -23.91 -7.00 20.92
N LYS A 53 -24.66 -7.78 20.13
CA LYS A 53 -24.75 -9.23 20.22
C LYS A 53 -24.42 -9.84 18.88
N PHE A 54 -23.47 -10.77 18.85
CA PHE A 54 -23.11 -11.52 17.64
C PHE A 54 -23.71 -12.92 17.69
N GLU A 55 -24.19 -13.40 16.54
CA GLU A 55 -24.74 -14.75 16.38
C GLU A 55 -24.25 -15.35 15.05
N GLN A 56 -23.88 -16.62 15.04
CA GLN A 56 -23.45 -17.28 13.81
C GLN A 56 -24.68 -17.85 13.07
N ILE A 57 -24.71 -17.64 11.74
CA ILE A 57 -25.72 -18.24 10.86
C ILE A 57 -25.05 -19.22 9.88
N LYS A 58 -25.86 -20.15 9.36
CA LYS A 58 -25.46 -21.01 8.24
C LYS A 58 -25.96 -20.38 6.94
N THR A 59 -25.17 -20.46 5.88
CA THR A 59 -25.55 -20.05 4.52
C THR A 59 -25.63 -21.28 3.62
N THR A 60 -26.50 -21.23 2.63
CA THR A 60 -26.73 -22.36 1.70
C THR A 60 -25.62 -22.52 0.67
N ASN A 61 -24.88 -21.43 0.37
CA ASN A 61 -23.93 -21.39 -0.76
C ASN A 61 -22.51 -20.97 -0.34
N ASP A 62 -22.15 -21.07 0.93
CA ASP A 62 -20.87 -20.60 1.51
C ASP A 62 -20.53 -19.12 1.20
N SER A 63 -21.51 -18.36 0.69
CA SER A 63 -21.34 -16.93 0.43
C SER A 63 -21.33 -16.15 1.72
N ASP A 64 -20.44 -15.19 1.83
CA ASP A 64 -20.38 -14.30 2.98
C ASP A 64 -21.69 -13.50 3.10
N THR A 65 -22.37 -13.64 4.25
CA THR A 65 -23.66 -13.02 4.51
C THR A 65 -23.71 -12.45 5.90
N PHE A 66 -24.29 -11.25 6.05
CA PHE A 66 -24.61 -10.69 7.34
C PHE A 66 -26.08 -10.30 7.44
N GLU A 67 -26.59 -10.26 8.67
CA GLU A 67 -27.91 -9.74 9.03
C GLU A 67 -27.81 -8.77 10.21
N LEU A 68 -28.66 -7.75 10.21
CA LEU A 68 -28.75 -6.74 11.26
C LEU A 68 -30.21 -6.57 11.71
N GLU A 69 -30.43 -6.49 13.02
CA GLU A 69 -31.69 -6.07 13.61
C GLU A 69 -31.48 -5.49 15.01
N SER A 70 -32.43 -4.73 15.50
CA SER A 70 -32.51 -4.32 16.89
C SER A 70 -33.39 -5.26 17.68
N LYS A 71 -32.91 -5.72 18.87
CA LYS A 71 -33.68 -6.49 19.85
C LYS A 71 -33.55 -5.89 21.24
N GLY A 72 -34.59 -5.27 21.72
CA GLY A 72 -34.55 -4.50 22.96
C GLY A 72 -33.52 -3.38 22.84
N ASN A 73 -32.57 -3.30 23.76
CA ASN A 73 -31.53 -2.30 23.79
C ASN A 73 -30.22 -2.75 23.07
N LYS A 74 -30.26 -3.87 22.33
CA LYS A 74 -29.07 -4.44 21.66
C LYS A 74 -29.20 -4.41 20.15
N ILE A 75 -28.09 -4.18 19.48
CA ILE A 75 -27.89 -4.40 18.06
C ILE A 75 -27.42 -5.84 17.87
N VAL A 76 -28.23 -6.65 17.20
CA VAL A 76 -27.92 -8.06 16.89
C VAL A 76 -27.33 -8.13 15.50
N ILE A 77 -26.12 -8.64 15.41
CA ILE A 77 -25.36 -8.81 14.16
C ILE A 77 -25.14 -10.30 13.95
N ARG A 78 -25.62 -10.84 12.83
CA ARG A 78 -25.38 -12.22 12.45
C ARG A 78 -24.48 -12.28 11.24
N GLY A 79 -23.67 -13.33 11.16
CA GLY A 79 -22.84 -13.62 10.01
C GLY A 79 -22.44 -15.09 9.97
N ASN A 80 -22.10 -15.59 8.78
CA ASN A 80 -21.63 -16.96 8.64
C ASN A 80 -20.18 -17.14 9.14
N ASN A 81 -19.41 -16.04 9.20
CA ASN A 81 -18.04 -16.01 9.73
C ASN A 81 -17.73 -14.66 10.39
N ALA A 82 -16.53 -14.52 10.97
CA ALA A 82 -16.12 -13.30 11.67
C ALA A 82 -16.00 -12.08 10.73
N ASN A 83 -15.57 -12.28 9.48
CA ASN A 83 -15.46 -11.23 8.48
C ASN A 83 -16.85 -10.66 8.13
N SER A 84 -17.83 -11.52 7.83
CA SER A 84 -19.22 -11.10 7.58
C SER A 84 -19.84 -10.34 8.76
N MET A 85 -19.57 -10.79 10.01
CA MET A 85 -20.01 -10.07 11.21
C MET A 85 -19.35 -8.69 11.33
N ALA A 86 -18.08 -8.57 10.96
CA ALA A 86 -17.37 -7.29 10.96
C ALA A 86 -17.96 -6.32 9.91
N VAL A 87 -18.29 -6.81 8.72
CA VAL A 87 -19.01 -6.00 7.70
C VAL A 87 -20.37 -5.54 8.20
N GLY A 88 -21.14 -6.42 8.83
CA GLY A 88 -22.41 -6.03 9.47
C GLY A 88 -22.24 -4.94 10.51
N LEU A 89 -21.20 -5.02 11.34
CA LEU A 89 -20.84 -3.94 12.28
C LEU A 89 -20.53 -2.63 11.54
N ASN A 90 -19.73 -2.68 10.49
CA ASN A 90 -19.37 -1.50 9.71
C ASN A 90 -20.59 -0.89 9.00
N HIS A 91 -21.46 -1.72 8.45
CA HIS A 91 -22.71 -1.27 7.85
C HIS A 91 -23.57 -0.49 8.87
N TYR A 92 -23.70 -1.01 10.09
CA TYR A 92 -24.39 -0.31 11.17
C TYR A 92 -23.71 1.02 11.52
N LEU A 93 -22.39 1.03 11.63
CA LEU A 93 -21.64 2.26 11.93
C LEU A 93 -21.79 3.30 10.81
N LYS A 94 -21.71 2.89 9.55
CA LYS A 94 -21.80 3.78 8.38
C LYS A 94 -23.20 4.39 8.21
N TYR A 95 -24.23 3.55 8.20
CA TYR A 95 -25.57 3.94 7.74
C TYR A 95 -26.55 4.30 8.85
N TYR A 96 -26.27 3.89 10.09
CA TYR A 96 -27.12 4.23 11.24
C TYR A 96 -26.43 5.22 12.19
N CYS A 97 -25.13 5.05 12.42
CA CYS A 97 -24.38 5.92 13.32
C CYS A 97 -23.66 7.08 12.62
N TYR A 98 -23.63 7.11 11.29
CA TYR A 98 -22.89 8.09 10.48
C TYR A 98 -21.41 8.16 10.82
N VAL A 99 -20.78 6.99 10.98
CA VAL A 99 -19.37 6.84 11.37
C VAL A 99 -18.53 6.33 10.20
N SER A 100 -17.43 7.01 9.93
CA SER A 100 -16.35 6.52 9.06
C SER A 100 -15.19 6.05 9.93
N VAL A 101 -14.80 4.77 9.80
CA VAL A 101 -13.66 4.21 10.50
C VAL A 101 -12.43 4.30 9.61
N SER A 102 -11.43 5.07 10.01
CA SER A 102 -10.18 5.22 9.28
C SER A 102 -9.21 4.06 9.55
N TRP A 103 -8.38 3.71 8.56
CA TRP A 103 -7.23 2.83 8.72
C TRP A 103 -6.10 3.41 9.60
N TYR A 104 -6.04 4.74 9.78
CA TYR A 104 -5.08 5.38 10.67
C TYR A 104 -5.47 5.21 12.14
N LYS A 105 -4.58 4.61 12.95
CA LYS A 105 -4.84 4.35 14.38
C LYS A 105 -5.09 5.61 15.22
N ASN A 106 -4.53 6.73 14.81
CA ASN A 106 -4.65 7.99 15.53
C ASN A 106 -6.02 8.67 15.35
N ASN A 107 -6.84 8.21 14.38
CA ASN A 107 -8.17 8.77 14.15
C ASN A 107 -9.17 8.11 15.11
N LYS A 108 -9.79 8.95 15.97
CA LYS A 108 -10.81 8.51 16.92
C LYS A 108 -12.11 8.17 16.20
N ILE A 109 -12.87 7.24 16.79
CA ILE A 109 -14.19 6.84 16.32
C ILE A 109 -15.22 7.52 17.20
N TYR A 110 -16.08 8.37 16.62
CA TYR A 110 -17.11 9.12 17.31
C TYR A 110 -18.47 8.48 17.04
N VAL A 111 -18.99 7.71 17.98
CA VAL A 111 -20.29 7.05 17.89
C VAL A 111 -21.31 7.83 18.75
N PRO A 112 -22.58 7.97 18.30
CA PRO A 112 -23.64 8.58 19.12
C PRO A 112 -23.76 7.91 20.49
N SER A 113 -24.04 8.70 21.55
CA SER A 113 -24.25 8.18 22.90
C SER A 113 -25.40 7.17 22.98
N GLU A 114 -26.45 7.44 22.21
CA GLU A 114 -27.56 6.51 22.01
C GLU A 114 -27.42 5.88 20.62
N LEU A 115 -27.38 4.54 20.60
CA LEU A 115 -27.25 3.79 19.36
C LEU A 115 -28.63 3.80 18.63
N PRO A 116 -28.66 4.22 17.35
CA PRO A 116 -29.89 4.23 16.56
C PRO A 116 -30.51 2.84 16.41
N VAL A 117 -31.86 2.79 16.44
CA VAL A 117 -32.62 1.56 16.28
C VAL A 117 -32.70 1.19 14.79
N ILE A 118 -32.52 -0.09 14.49
CA ILE A 118 -32.75 -0.68 13.17
C ILE A 118 -34.24 -1.03 13.10
N THR A 119 -34.99 -0.30 12.28
CA THR A 119 -36.45 -0.45 12.16
C THR A 119 -36.83 -1.67 11.33
N GLU A 120 -36.05 -2.01 10.33
CA GLU A 120 -36.26 -3.16 9.46
C GLU A 120 -35.02 -4.02 9.41
N LYS A 121 -35.20 -5.35 9.43
CA LYS A 121 -34.08 -6.29 9.34
C LYS A 121 -33.32 -6.10 8.01
N VAL A 122 -32.01 -5.90 8.09
CA VAL A 122 -31.12 -5.84 6.94
C VAL A 122 -30.45 -7.19 6.72
N THR A 123 -30.40 -7.64 5.47
CA THR A 123 -29.64 -8.83 5.07
C THR A 123 -28.86 -8.49 3.80
N GLN A 124 -27.55 -8.70 3.82
CA GLN A 124 -26.71 -8.56 2.61
C GLN A 124 -25.80 -9.77 2.45
N THR A 125 -25.61 -10.18 1.18
CA THR A 125 -24.76 -11.30 0.78
C THR A 125 -23.76 -10.79 -0.23
N ALA A 126 -22.49 -11.14 -0.04
CA ALA A 126 -21.43 -10.73 -0.95
C ALA A 126 -21.60 -11.37 -2.35
N ARG A 127 -21.41 -10.58 -3.40
CA ARG A 127 -21.47 -10.99 -4.81
C ARG A 127 -20.28 -11.86 -5.22
N CYS A 128 -19.19 -11.79 -4.46
CA CYS A 128 -17.95 -12.51 -4.76
C CYS A 128 -17.29 -13.00 -3.47
N ASN A 129 -16.57 -14.12 -3.59
CA ASN A 129 -15.99 -14.81 -2.44
C ASN A 129 -14.59 -14.32 -2.05
N SER A 130 -13.88 -13.61 -2.94
CA SER A 130 -12.52 -13.15 -2.72
C SER A 130 -12.44 -11.63 -2.79
N ARG A 131 -11.86 -11.02 -1.74
CA ARG A 131 -11.64 -9.57 -1.65
C ARG A 131 -10.21 -9.34 -1.18
N PHE A 132 -9.36 -9.02 -2.17
CA PHE A 132 -7.92 -8.90 -2.00
C PHE A 132 -7.50 -7.50 -1.56
N MET A 133 -6.44 -7.38 -0.76
CA MET A 133 -5.87 -6.09 -0.36
C MET A 133 -4.36 -6.14 -0.31
N LEU A 134 -3.75 -5.03 -0.69
CA LEU A 134 -2.33 -4.69 -0.66
C LEU A 134 -1.58 -5.02 -1.96
N ASN A 135 -0.44 -4.33 -2.08
CA ASN A 135 0.57 -4.46 -3.11
C ASN A 135 1.91 -4.71 -2.40
N TYR A 136 2.89 -5.27 -3.08
CA TYR A 136 4.25 -5.37 -2.54
C TYR A 136 4.79 -3.99 -2.15
N CYS A 137 4.62 -2.98 -3.01
CA CYS A 137 5.11 -1.62 -2.81
C CYS A 137 4.52 -0.93 -1.56
N THR A 138 3.30 -1.32 -1.13
CA THR A 138 2.70 -0.77 0.10
C THR A 138 3.57 -1.02 1.33
N PHE A 139 4.28 -2.16 1.35
CA PHE A 139 5.19 -2.54 2.44
C PHE A 139 6.48 -1.69 2.46
N GLY A 140 6.82 -1.00 1.39
CA GLY A 140 7.92 -0.02 1.31
C GLY A 140 7.45 1.42 1.52
N TYR A 141 6.40 1.84 0.79
CA TYR A 141 5.94 3.23 0.81
C TYR A 141 5.09 3.60 2.02
N THR A 142 4.49 2.64 2.73
CA THR A 142 3.61 2.95 3.87
C THR A 142 3.97 2.18 5.14
N MET A 143 4.29 0.89 5.03
CA MET A 143 4.29 -0.04 6.16
C MET A 143 5.67 -0.42 6.73
N PRO A 144 6.84 0.01 6.21
CA PRO A 144 8.11 -0.53 6.70
C PRO A 144 8.32 -0.24 8.19
N TRP A 145 7.82 0.88 8.69
CA TRP A 145 7.97 1.31 10.08
C TRP A 145 6.76 1.01 10.96
N TRP A 146 5.79 0.25 10.46
CA TRP A 146 4.60 -0.09 11.22
C TRP A 146 4.90 -1.05 12.36
N LYS A 147 4.29 -0.75 13.52
CA LYS A 147 4.28 -1.61 14.71
C LYS A 147 2.95 -2.33 14.83
N TRP A 148 2.84 -3.18 15.86
CA TRP A 148 1.63 -3.98 16.07
C TRP A 148 0.35 -3.14 16.13
N ASP A 149 0.37 -1.98 16.78
CA ASP A 149 -0.83 -1.13 16.89
C ASP A 149 -1.30 -0.57 15.55
N ASP A 150 -0.39 -0.26 14.62
CA ASP A 150 -0.72 0.17 13.25
C ASP A 150 -1.37 -1.00 12.50
N TRP A 151 -0.73 -2.16 12.52
CA TRP A 151 -1.26 -3.38 11.91
C TRP A 151 -2.59 -3.81 12.50
N GLN A 152 -2.76 -3.79 13.84
CA GLN A 152 -4.02 -4.14 14.49
C GLN A 152 -5.17 -3.25 14.00
N ARG A 153 -4.94 -1.94 13.92
CA ARG A 153 -5.96 -1.00 13.40
C ARG A 153 -6.29 -1.27 11.94
N PHE A 154 -5.28 -1.55 11.14
CA PHE A 154 -5.47 -1.82 9.72
C PHE A 154 -6.17 -3.16 9.47
N ILE A 155 -5.82 -4.22 10.19
CA ILE A 155 -6.50 -5.53 10.09
C ILE A 155 -7.97 -5.40 10.54
N ASP A 156 -8.24 -4.66 11.61
CA ASP A 156 -9.61 -4.37 12.03
C ASP A 156 -10.39 -3.58 10.95
N TRP A 157 -9.74 -2.62 10.29
CA TRP A 157 -10.32 -1.89 9.15
C TRP A 157 -10.55 -2.80 7.94
N MET A 158 -9.62 -3.68 7.60
CA MET A 158 -9.80 -4.67 6.54
C MET A 158 -11.02 -5.55 6.81
N ALA A 159 -11.17 -6.07 8.03
CA ALA A 159 -12.32 -6.88 8.41
C ALA A 159 -13.64 -6.10 8.29
N LEU A 160 -13.69 -4.85 8.74
CA LEU A 160 -14.86 -3.97 8.62
C LEU A 160 -15.28 -3.73 7.17
N ASN A 161 -14.33 -3.70 6.23
CA ASN A 161 -14.59 -3.51 4.80
C ASN A 161 -14.70 -4.85 4.02
N GLY A 162 -14.74 -5.98 4.72
CA GLY A 162 -14.98 -7.29 4.13
C GLY A 162 -13.80 -7.89 3.37
N ILE A 163 -12.60 -7.33 3.54
CA ILE A 163 -11.39 -7.90 2.96
C ILE A 163 -11.09 -9.22 3.63
N ASN A 164 -10.89 -10.28 2.83
CA ASN A 164 -10.70 -11.64 3.33
C ASN A 164 -9.48 -12.36 2.74
N MET A 165 -8.70 -11.68 1.88
CA MET A 165 -7.51 -12.22 1.24
C MET A 165 -6.38 -11.17 1.20
N PRO A 166 -5.79 -10.80 2.34
CA PRO A 166 -4.71 -9.81 2.40
C PRO A 166 -3.37 -10.41 1.95
N LEU A 167 -2.51 -9.60 1.29
CA LEU A 167 -1.11 -9.96 1.06
C LEU A 167 -0.33 -9.88 2.38
N ALA A 168 0.35 -10.95 2.77
CA ALA A 168 0.96 -11.10 4.08
C ALA A 168 2.47 -11.45 3.98
N ILE A 169 3.28 -10.51 3.52
CA ILE A 169 4.71 -10.70 3.21
C ILE A 169 5.68 -10.11 4.24
N THR A 170 5.18 -9.54 5.33
CA THR A 170 6.02 -9.08 6.45
C THR A 170 6.84 -10.25 6.99
N GLY A 171 8.13 -10.02 7.29
CA GLY A 171 9.00 -11.03 7.89
C GLY A 171 9.40 -12.21 6.99
N GLN A 172 9.15 -12.11 5.68
CA GLN A 172 9.61 -13.08 4.68
C GLN A 172 11.13 -13.32 4.76
N GLU A 173 11.91 -12.31 5.11
CA GLU A 173 13.37 -12.36 5.25
C GLU A 173 13.81 -13.38 6.31
N ALA A 174 13.01 -13.66 7.32
CA ALA A 174 13.30 -14.71 8.31
C ALA A 174 13.19 -16.12 7.69
N VAL A 175 12.23 -16.36 6.82
CA VAL A 175 12.12 -17.61 6.05
C VAL A 175 13.37 -17.77 5.18
N TRP A 176 13.70 -16.77 4.37
CA TRP A 176 14.88 -16.75 3.51
C TRP A 176 16.17 -16.93 4.28
N TYR A 177 16.33 -16.23 5.40
CA TYR A 177 17.52 -16.36 6.23
C TYR A 177 17.74 -17.82 6.69
N ASN A 178 16.68 -18.46 7.19
CA ASN A 178 16.75 -19.83 7.66
C ASN A 178 16.99 -20.84 6.52
N VAL A 179 16.38 -20.62 5.37
CA VAL A 179 16.56 -21.44 4.16
C VAL A 179 17.99 -21.33 3.67
N TRP A 180 18.50 -20.13 3.44
CA TRP A 180 19.88 -19.95 2.91
C TRP A 180 20.95 -20.46 3.88
N LYS A 181 20.70 -20.42 5.20
CA LYS A 181 21.58 -21.10 6.18
C LYS A 181 21.65 -22.59 5.93
N LYS A 182 20.53 -23.26 5.61
CA LYS A 182 20.50 -24.68 5.27
C LYS A 182 21.27 -24.99 3.98
N PHE A 183 21.31 -24.05 3.03
CA PHE A 183 22.09 -24.15 1.78
C PHE A 183 23.55 -23.69 1.94
N GLY A 184 24.02 -23.46 3.16
CA GLY A 184 25.42 -23.26 3.51
C GLY A 184 25.95 -21.83 3.32
N LEU A 185 25.08 -20.83 3.23
CA LEU A 185 25.49 -19.43 3.20
C LEU A 185 25.82 -18.90 4.60
N SER A 186 26.79 -17.99 4.70
CA SER A 186 27.14 -17.30 5.93
C SER A 186 26.11 -16.23 6.29
N ASP A 187 26.12 -15.78 7.56
CA ASP A 187 25.28 -14.67 8.03
C ASP A 187 25.48 -13.40 7.19
N ALA A 188 26.73 -13.04 6.94
CA ALA A 188 27.05 -11.84 6.16
C ALA A 188 26.55 -11.94 4.70
N GLN A 189 26.67 -13.10 4.06
CA GLN A 189 26.19 -13.31 2.68
C GLN A 189 24.66 -13.19 2.61
N ILE A 190 23.94 -13.73 3.60
CA ILE A 190 22.49 -13.70 3.60
C ILE A 190 21.97 -12.29 3.89
N ARG A 191 22.50 -11.63 4.93
CA ARG A 191 22.05 -10.26 5.27
C ARG A 191 22.44 -9.23 4.21
N GLY A 192 23.59 -9.42 3.56
CA GLY A 192 24.02 -8.59 2.45
C GLY A 192 23.25 -8.81 1.15
N PHE A 193 22.53 -9.91 0.99
CA PHE A 193 21.64 -10.16 -0.14
C PHE A 193 20.39 -9.28 -0.09
N PHE A 194 19.86 -9.02 1.10
CA PHE A 194 18.67 -8.19 1.28
C PHE A 194 19.00 -6.70 1.05
N THR A 195 17.98 -5.97 0.62
CA THR A 195 18.00 -4.51 0.59
C THR A 195 17.70 -3.91 1.96
N GLY A 196 17.77 -2.58 2.08
CA GLY A 196 17.23 -1.86 3.22
C GLY A 196 15.71 -2.05 3.38
N PRO A 197 15.17 -1.80 4.59
CA PRO A 197 13.77 -2.09 4.93
C PRO A 197 12.72 -1.52 3.98
N ALA A 198 12.83 -0.25 3.59
CA ALA A 198 11.88 0.40 2.70
C ALA A 198 11.94 -0.14 1.27
N PHE A 199 13.06 -0.75 0.88
CA PHE A 199 13.30 -1.29 -0.46
C PHE A 199 13.06 -2.80 -0.58
N LEU A 200 12.71 -3.50 0.51
CA LEU A 200 12.39 -4.92 0.49
C LEU A 200 11.28 -5.33 -0.51
N PRO A 201 10.26 -4.50 -0.82
CA PRO A 201 9.30 -4.84 -1.87
C PRO A 201 9.96 -5.19 -3.21
N TRP A 202 10.90 -4.37 -3.68
CA TRP A 202 11.59 -4.59 -4.96
C TRP A 202 12.59 -5.74 -4.90
N HIS A 203 13.19 -5.98 -3.74
CA HIS A 203 13.95 -7.20 -3.50
C HIS A 203 13.05 -8.45 -3.59
N ARG A 204 11.87 -8.43 -2.96
CA ARG A 204 10.90 -9.54 -2.98
C ARG A 204 10.36 -9.83 -4.38
N MET A 205 10.26 -8.80 -5.23
CA MET A 205 9.88 -8.92 -6.65
C MET A 205 11.07 -9.26 -7.58
N ALA A 206 12.27 -9.50 -7.03
CA ALA A 206 13.51 -9.77 -7.76
C ALA A 206 13.95 -8.64 -8.73
N ASN A 207 13.64 -7.38 -8.39
CA ASN A 207 14.09 -6.22 -9.18
C ASN A 207 15.52 -5.80 -8.81
N ILE A 208 15.82 -5.71 -7.51
CA ILE A 208 17.16 -5.28 -7.01
C ILE A 208 17.60 -6.11 -5.79
N ASP A 209 18.92 -6.30 -5.66
CA ASP A 209 19.59 -6.89 -4.51
C ASP A 209 20.57 -5.90 -3.87
N HIS A 210 20.92 -6.07 -2.61
CA HIS A 210 22.00 -5.36 -1.89
C HIS A 210 21.78 -3.87 -1.63
N TRP A 211 20.82 -3.21 -2.26
CA TRP A 211 20.64 -1.76 -2.12
C TRP A 211 20.33 -1.39 -0.66
N ASP A 212 21.14 -0.48 -0.13
CA ASP A 212 21.06 -0.01 1.27
C ASP A 212 21.11 -1.14 2.32
N GLY A 213 21.69 -2.32 1.96
CA GLY A 213 22.01 -3.40 2.90
C GLY A 213 23.37 -3.20 3.61
N PRO A 214 23.78 -4.09 4.51
CA PRO A 214 23.13 -5.35 4.91
C PRO A 214 21.98 -5.17 5.93
N LEU A 215 20.92 -5.94 5.76
CA LEU A 215 19.75 -5.88 6.63
C LEU A 215 20.10 -6.33 8.08
N PRO A 216 19.78 -5.56 9.13
CA PRO A 216 20.08 -5.92 10.51
C PRO A 216 19.32 -7.17 10.97
N MET A 217 19.96 -8.02 11.79
CA MET A 217 19.31 -9.21 12.35
C MET A 217 18.17 -8.86 13.33
N SER A 218 18.26 -7.72 14.00
CA SER A 218 17.20 -7.15 14.84
C SER A 218 15.92 -6.95 14.03
N TRP A 219 16.01 -6.40 12.81
CA TRP A 219 14.91 -6.25 11.87
C TRP A 219 14.30 -7.60 11.49
N ILE A 220 15.12 -8.53 10.98
CA ILE A 220 14.65 -9.85 10.54
C ILE A 220 13.86 -10.57 11.65
N LYS A 221 14.38 -10.57 12.87
CA LYS A 221 13.71 -11.18 14.02
C LYS A 221 12.45 -10.42 14.44
N GLY A 222 12.51 -9.10 14.47
CA GLY A 222 11.38 -8.24 14.84
C GLY A 222 10.20 -8.40 13.87
N GLN A 223 10.47 -8.40 12.56
CA GLN A 223 9.45 -8.58 11.54
C GLN A 223 8.86 -10.00 11.53
N MET A 224 9.66 -11.03 11.83
CA MET A 224 9.15 -12.39 12.01
C MET A 224 8.12 -12.47 13.14
N LEU A 225 8.43 -11.89 14.31
CA LEU A 225 7.50 -11.87 15.45
C LEU A 225 6.25 -11.03 15.17
N LEU A 226 6.39 -9.94 14.43
CA LEU A 226 5.28 -9.12 13.99
C LEU A 226 4.36 -9.88 13.04
N GLN A 227 4.92 -10.58 12.04
CA GLN A 227 4.15 -11.38 11.08
C GLN A 227 3.35 -12.49 11.75
N GLN A 228 3.90 -13.15 12.77
CA GLN A 228 3.15 -14.15 13.54
C GLN A 228 1.86 -13.57 14.15
N LYS A 229 1.92 -12.31 14.64
CA LYS A 229 0.74 -11.62 15.18
C LYS A 229 -0.24 -11.21 14.06
N ILE A 230 0.30 -10.75 12.92
CA ILE A 230 -0.50 -10.32 11.75
C ILE A 230 -1.34 -11.50 11.25
N VAL A 231 -0.72 -12.61 10.84
CA VAL A 231 -1.44 -13.75 10.26
C VAL A 231 -2.39 -14.41 11.27
N ALA A 232 -2.04 -14.42 12.56
CA ALA A 232 -2.92 -14.92 13.62
C ALA A 232 -4.21 -14.07 13.72
N ARG A 233 -4.08 -12.72 13.68
CA ARG A 233 -5.24 -11.82 13.74
C ARG A 233 -6.07 -11.85 12.45
N GLU A 234 -5.44 -11.94 11.28
CA GLU A 234 -6.13 -12.07 10.01
C GLU A 234 -7.00 -13.34 9.99
N ARG A 235 -6.44 -14.48 10.39
CA ARG A 235 -7.18 -15.75 10.50
C ARG A 235 -8.28 -15.70 11.56
N GLU A 236 -8.04 -15.07 12.72
CA GLU A 236 -9.04 -14.82 13.76
C GLU A 236 -10.27 -14.11 13.20
N LEU A 237 -10.07 -13.13 12.31
CA LEU A 237 -11.13 -12.36 11.67
C LEU A 237 -11.65 -12.96 10.35
N GLY A 238 -11.34 -14.24 10.10
CA GLY A 238 -11.87 -15.00 8.96
C GLY A 238 -11.18 -14.71 7.62
N MET A 239 -9.99 -14.11 7.64
CA MET A 239 -9.20 -13.86 6.43
C MET A 239 -8.28 -15.04 6.12
N LYS A 240 -7.88 -15.15 4.85
CA LYS A 240 -6.90 -16.12 4.34
C LYS A 240 -5.66 -15.35 3.85
N PRO A 241 -4.63 -15.17 4.69
CA PRO A 241 -3.39 -14.52 4.31
C PRO A 241 -2.76 -15.15 3.06
N VAL A 242 -2.35 -14.30 2.12
CA VAL A 242 -1.55 -14.73 0.96
C VAL A 242 -0.08 -14.64 1.35
N LEU A 243 0.57 -15.77 1.48
CA LEU A 243 1.98 -15.87 1.81
C LEU A 243 2.83 -16.03 0.53
N PRO A 244 4.12 -15.67 0.52
CA PRO A 244 4.95 -15.83 -0.66
C PRO A 244 5.34 -17.28 -0.96
N ALA A 245 5.76 -17.54 -2.22
CA ALA A 245 6.45 -18.77 -2.62
C ALA A 245 7.77 -18.43 -3.32
N PHE A 246 8.59 -19.46 -3.59
CA PHE A 246 9.85 -19.30 -4.30
C PHE A 246 9.62 -19.25 -5.82
N ALA A 247 10.06 -18.18 -6.47
CA ALA A 247 9.96 -17.99 -7.92
C ALA A 247 11.29 -18.11 -8.67
N GLY A 248 12.39 -18.40 -7.98
CA GLY A 248 13.73 -18.49 -8.58
C GLY A 248 14.71 -17.42 -8.15
N HIS A 249 14.31 -16.40 -7.40
CA HIS A 249 15.20 -15.35 -6.89
C HIS A 249 16.15 -15.88 -5.83
N ILE A 250 17.46 -15.74 -6.03
CA ILE A 250 18.50 -16.34 -5.19
C ILE A 250 19.68 -15.39 -4.93
N PRO A 251 20.39 -15.54 -3.78
CA PRO A 251 21.64 -14.83 -3.53
C PRO A 251 22.74 -15.23 -4.52
N GLU A 252 23.49 -14.27 -5.03
CA GLU A 252 24.64 -14.52 -5.91
C GLU A 252 25.66 -15.50 -5.29
N ALA A 253 25.86 -15.41 -3.97
CA ALA A 253 26.76 -16.30 -3.23
C ALA A 253 26.44 -17.80 -3.38
N LEU A 254 25.23 -18.13 -3.82
CA LEU A 254 24.82 -19.51 -4.09
C LEU A 254 25.59 -20.12 -5.28
N LYS A 255 26.02 -19.31 -6.27
CA LYS A 255 26.83 -19.75 -7.42
C LYS A 255 28.10 -20.46 -6.98
N ALA A 256 28.79 -19.94 -5.96
CA ALA A 256 30.03 -20.56 -5.45
C ALA A 256 29.75 -21.87 -4.69
N LYS A 257 28.58 -22.06 -4.11
CA LYS A 257 28.20 -23.30 -3.40
C LYS A 257 27.68 -24.39 -4.36
N TYR A 258 27.03 -23.98 -5.43
CA TYR A 258 26.40 -24.86 -6.43
C TYR A 258 26.85 -24.46 -7.83
N PRO A 259 28.14 -24.69 -8.21
CA PRO A 259 28.72 -24.20 -9.47
C PRO A 259 28.07 -24.83 -10.71
N SER A 260 27.40 -25.96 -10.58
CA SER A 260 26.66 -26.63 -11.68
C SER A 260 25.22 -26.13 -11.83
N ALA A 261 24.72 -25.32 -10.89
CA ALA A 261 23.36 -24.81 -10.97
C ALA A 261 23.20 -23.79 -12.10
N LYS A 262 22.07 -23.86 -12.80
CA LYS A 262 21.74 -22.95 -13.90
C LYS A 262 21.20 -21.63 -13.34
N ILE A 263 22.12 -20.68 -13.09
CA ILE A 263 21.79 -19.38 -12.50
C ILE A 263 22.11 -18.28 -13.53
N ASN A 264 21.09 -17.48 -13.85
CA ASN A 264 21.15 -16.33 -14.73
C ASN A 264 21.08 -15.03 -13.92
N SER A 265 21.87 -14.02 -14.28
CA SER A 265 21.66 -12.66 -13.78
C SER A 265 20.54 -12.01 -14.59
N LEU A 266 19.61 -11.36 -13.90
CA LEU A 266 18.50 -10.63 -14.51
C LEU A 266 18.98 -9.28 -15.08
N GLY A 267 18.12 -8.56 -15.78
CA GLY A 267 18.43 -7.23 -16.32
C GLY A 267 18.65 -6.18 -15.22
N GLU A 268 19.11 -5.01 -15.62
CA GLU A 268 19.10 -3.82 -14.75
C GLU A 268 17.67 -3.31 -14.60
N TRP A 269 17.37 -2.74 -13.43
CA TRP A 269 16.05 -2.22 -13.11
C TRP A 269 16.17 -0.79 -12.55
N GLY A 270 15.28 0.13 -12.95
CA GLY A 270 15.14 1.45 -12.37
C GLY A 270 16.43 2.29 -12.37
N GLY A 271 17.28 2.15 -13.40
CA GLY A 271 18.55 2.87 -13.50
C GLY A 271 19.64 2.41 -12.50
N PHE A 272 19.41 1.31 -11.77
CA PHE A 272 20.43 0.77 -10.85
C PHE A 272 21.58 0.09 -11.59
N PRO A 273 22.85 0.34 -11.19
CA PRO A 273 24.02 -0.33 -11.75
C PRO A 273 23.98 -1.84 -11.62
N ALA A 274 24.73 -2.52 -12.48
CA ALA A 274 24.83 -3.98 -12.58
C ALA A 274 25.11 -4.71 -11.26
N LYS A 275 25.80 -4.09 -10.30
CA LYS A 275 26.08 -4.66 -8.97
C LYS A 275 24.83 -4.90 -8.10
N TYR A 276 23.68 -4.31 -8.48
CA TYR A 276 22.40 -4.47 -7.79
C TYR A 276 21.45 -5.41 -8.52
N ARG A 277 21.89 -6.05 -9.61
CA ARG A 277 21.09 -7.02 -10.35
C ARG A 277 20.77 -8.23 -9.49
N SER A 278 19.54 -8.70 -9.62
CA SER A 278 19.11 -9.96 -9.04
C SER A 278 19.55 -11.16 -9.85
N ASN A 279 19.57 -12.33 -9.20
CA ASN A 279 19.92 -13.59 -9.82
C ASN A 279 18.73 -14.55 -9.80
N PHE A 280 18.56 -15.28 -10.89
CA PHE A 280 17.44 -16.18 -11.11
C PHE A 280 17.96 -17.61 -11.32
N LEU A 281 17.48 -18.53 -10.50
CA LEU A 281 17.71 -19.97 -10.66
C LEU A 281 16.67 -20.51 -11.64
N ASP A 282 17.16 -21.16 -12.70
CA ASP A 282 16.30 -21.79 -13.70
C ASP A 282 15.37 -22.81 -13.04
N PRO A 283 14.04 -22.73 -13.26
CA PRO A 283 13.09 -23.67 -12.67
C PRO A 283 13.32 -25.14 -13.05
N PHE A 284 14.05 -25.40 -14.15
CA PHE A 284 14.40 -26.76 -14.57
C PHE A 284 15.63 -27.33 -13.85
N ASP A 285 16.33 -26.51 -13.07
CA ASP A 285 17.43 -27.01 -12.23
C ASP A 285 16.87 -27.81 -11.04
N PRO A 286 17.42 -28.98 -10.73
CA PRO A 286 16.98 -29.80 -9.59
C PRO A 286 17.06 -29.06 -8.23
N LEU A 287 17.94 -28.06 -8.11
CA LEU A 287 18.08 -27.23 -6.93
C LEU A 287 16.82 -26.40 -6.65
N PHE A 288 16.07 -25.99 -7.71
CA PHE A 288 14.84 -25.21 -7.58
C PHE A 288 13.80 -25.94 -6.69
N ASN A 289 13.52 -27.20 -6.98
CA ASN A 289 12.56 -27.99 -6.20
C ASN A 289 13.01 -28.17 -4.73
N LYS A 290 14.32 -28.31 -4.50
CA LYS A 290 14.89 -28.43 -3.14
C LYS A 290 14.67 -27.13 -2.35
N ILE A 291 14.94 -25.97 -2.97
CA ILE A 291 14.75 -24.67 -2.33
C ILE A 291 13.27 -24.42 -2.07
N GLN A 292 12.38 -24.64 -3.06
CA GLN A 292 10.94 -24.47 -2.89
C GLN A 292 10.40 -25.27 -1.71
N LYS A 293 10.79 -26.57 -1.62
CA LYS A 293 10.37 -27.45 -0.52
C LYS A 293 10.81 -26.91 0.84
N GLU A 294 12.08 -26.51 0.97
CA GLU A 294 12.61 -25.96 2.23
C GLU A 294 11.95 -24.62 2.56
N PHE A 295 11.67 -23.78 1.55
CA PHE A 295 11.02 -22.49 1.72
C PHE A 295 9.58 -22.65 2.26
N LEU A 296 8.75 -23.46 1.60
CA LEU A 296 7.37 -23.68 2.04
C LEU A 296 7.30 -24.39 3.40
N ALA A 297 8.20 -25.35 3.66
CA ALA A 297 8.28 -25.98 4.97
C ALA A 297 8.64 -24.99 6.09
N GLU A 298 9.63 -24.14 5.87
CA GLU A 298 10.04 -23.15 6.85
C GLU A 298 8.97 -22.06 7.06
N GLN A 299 8.35 -21.58 5.97
CA GLN A 299 7.25 -20.63 6.03
C GLN A 299 6.06 -21.19 6.81
N THR A 300 5.66 -22.43 6.52
CA THR A 300 4.59 -23.11 7.25
C THR A 300 4.91 -23.29 8.74
N ARG A 301 6.18 -23.59 9.05
CA ARG A 301 6.65 -23.68 10.44
C ARG A 301 6.56 -22.33 11.18
N LEU A 302 6.87 -21.21 10.52
CA LEU A 302 6.90 -19.88 11.13
C LEU A 302 5.51 -19.23 11.19
N PHE A 303 4.72 -19.35 10.11
CA PHE A 303 3.51 -18.56 9.87
C PHE A 303 2.25 -19.38 9.58
N GLY A 304 2.37 -20.71 9.45
CA GLY A 304 1.26 -21.56 8.98
C GLY A 304 1.04 -21.43 7.48
N THR A 305 -0.10 -21.93 6.99
CA THR A 305 -0.51 -21.81 5.60
C THR A 305 -2.02 -21.71 5.45
N ASP A 306 -2.46 -20.99 4.41
CA ASP A 306 -3.83 -20.93 3.92
C ASP A 306 -3.91 -21.43 2.46
N HIS A 307 -2.85 -22.07 2.01
CA HIS A 307 -2.71 -22.71 0.70
C HIS A 307 -2.77 -21.73 -0.49
N ILE A 308 -2.62 -20.42 -0.26
CA ILE A 308 -2.55 -19.39 -1.30
C ILE A 308 -1.18 -18.74 -1.24
N TYR A 309 -0.43 -18.83 -2.34
CA TYR A 309 0.94 -18.37 -2.40
C TYR A 309 1.13 -17.36 -3.54
N GLY A 310 1.59 -16.15 -3.18
CA GLY A 310 1.97 -15.09 -4.12
C GLY A 310 3.38 -15.31 -4.62
N THR A 311 3.56 -15.31 -5.94
CA THR A 311 4.88 -15.31 -6.56
C THR A 311 4.77 -14.82 -8.01
N ASP A 312 5.71 -13.98 -8.42
CA ASP A 312 5.64 -13.26 -9.68
C ASP A 312 6.99 -13.40 -10.42
N PRO A 313 7.23 -14.52 -11.13
CA PRO A 313 8.45 -14.66 -11.93
C PRO A 313 8.46 -13.62 -13.05
N PHE A 314 9.63 -13.02 -13.29
CA PHE A 314 9.85 -12.02 -14.34
C PHE A 314 9.09 -10.69 -14.15
N ASN A 315 8.81 -10.29 -12.91
CA ASN A 315 8.20 -8.99 -12.64
C ASN A 315 9.14 -7.85 -13.09
N GLU A 316 8.72 -7.09 -14.11
CA GLU A 316 9.46 -5.97 -14.72
C GLU A 316 10.86 -6.33 -15.22
N VAL A 317 11.14 -7.61 -15.44
CA VAL A 317 12.40 -8.12 -15.99
C VAL A 317 12.15 -9.06 -17.15
N THR A 318 13.08 -9.08 -18.11
CA THR A 318 12.97 -9.94 -19.29
C THR A 318 13.25 -11.40 -18.94
N PRO A 319 12.34 -12.33 -19.30
CA PRO A 319 12.60 -13.76 -19.14
C PRO A 319 13.75 -14.24 -20.05
N PRO A 320 14.40 -15.36 -19.73
CA PRO A 320 15.45 -15.93 -20.56
C PRO A 320 15.03 -16.25 -22.01
N SER A 321 13.73 -16.49 -22.25
CA SER A 321 13.16 -16.70 -23.58
C SER A 321 11.69 -16.27 -23.64
N TRP A 322 11.32 -15.66 -24.76
CA TRP A 322 9.94 -15.30 -25.07
C TRP A 322 9.18 -16.40 -25.83
N GLU A 323 9.78 -17.56 -26.07
CA GLU A 323 9.10 -18.66 -26.75
C GLU A 323 7.93 -19.18 -25.87
N PRO A 324 6.70 -19.31 -26.45
CA PRO A 324 5.53 -19.77 -25.71
C PRO A 324 5.74 -21.11 -25.00
N ALA A 325 6.45 -22.05 -25.64
CA ALA A 325 6.77 -23.36 -25.07
C ALA A 325 7.67 -23.25 -23.83
N TYR A 326 8.62 -22.30 -23.83
CA TYR A 326 9.48 -22.03 -22.68
C TYR A 326 8.68 -21.47 -21.53
N LEU A 327 7.86 -20.43 -21.78
CA LEU A 327 7.01 -19.78 -20.77
C LEU A 327 6.02 -20.77 -20.13
N ALA A 328 5.40 -21.63 -20.96
CA ALA A 328 4.54 -22.71 -20.49
C ALA A 328 5.29 -23.68 -19.56
N SER A 329 6.50 -24.06 -19.95
CA SER A 329 7.32 -24.99 -19.17
C SER A 329 7.74 -24.38 -17.83
N VAL A 330 8.08 -23.09 -17.80
CA VAL A 330 8.41 -22.34 -16.58
C VAL A 330 7.24 -22.32 -15.61
N SER A 331 6.06 -21.86 -16.04
CA SER A 331 4.89 -21.76 -15.15
C SER A 331 4.45 -23.14 -14.63
N LYS A 332 4.45 -24.16 -15.49
CA LYS A 332 4.17 -25.56 -15.11
C LYS A 332 5.13 -26.06 -14.05
N THR A 333 6.42 -25.78 -14.20
CA THR A 333 7.45 -26.27 -13.27
C THR A 333 7.36 -25.58 -11.92
N ILE A 334 7.16 -24.25 -11.90
CA ILE A 334 6.97 -23.48 -10.66
C ILE A 334 5.73 -24.00 -9.92
N TYR A 335 4.59 -24.16 -10.61
CA TYR A 335 3.39 -24.67 -9.97
C TYR A 335 3.55 -26.10 -9.45
N ASN A 336 4.12 -27.01 -10.24
CA ASN A 336 4.34 -28.39 -9.83
C ASN A 336 5.26 -28.48 -8.60
N SER A 337 6.27 -27.61 -8.50
CA SER A 337 7.15 -27.52 -7.34
C SER A 337 6.41 -27.09 -6.07
N MET A 338 5.46 -26.14 -6.18
CA MET A 338 4.59 -25.75 -5.07
C MET A 338 3.65 -26.88 -4.69
N ALA A 339 2.95 -27.48 -5.67
CA ALA A 339 1.99 -28.55 -5.46
C ALA A 339 2.62 -29.83 -4.88
N ALA A 340 3.89 -30.10 -5.18
CA ALA A 340 4.64 -31.21 -4.57
C ALA A 340 4.90 -30.98 -3.07
N SER A 341 4.97 -29.74 -2.63
CA SER A 341 5.16 -29.37 -1.22
C SER A 341 3.83 -29.17 -0.49
N ASP A 342 2.81 -28.64 -1.19
CA ASP A 342 1.45 -28.44 -0.71
C ASP A 342 0.44 -28.79 -1.80
N PRO A 343 -0.20 -29.97 -1.76
CA PRO A 343 -1.18 -30.42 -2.78
C PRO A 343 -2.40 -29.51 -2.93
N GLN A 344 -2.69 -28.67 -1.92
CA GLN A 344 -3.79 -27.70 -1.98
C GLN A 344 -3.35 -26.33 -2.53
N ALA A 345 -2.08 -26.14 -2.85
CA ALA A 345 -1.52 -24.88 -3.30
C ALA A 345 -2.33 -24.23 -4.44
N LYS A 346 -2.57 -22.93 -4.28
CA LYS A 346 -3.03 -22.02 -5.32
C LYS A 346 -1.98 -20.93 -5.49
N TRP A 347 -1.64 -20.67 -6.73
CA TRP A 347 -0.70 -19.62 -7.09
C TRP A 347 -1.44 -18.32 -7.32
N LEU A 348 -1.12 -17.25 -6.57
CA LEU A 348 -1.58 -15.89 -6.84
C LEU A 348 -0.52 -15.17 -7.69
N GLN A 349 -0.91 -14.70 -8.88
CA GLN A 349 -0.05 -14.06 -9.87
C GLN A 349 -0.55 -12.65 -10.17
N MET A 350 0.33 -11.65 -10.17
CA MET A 350 0.02 -10.31 -10.67
C MET A 350 -0.08 -10.30 -12.20
N SER A 351 -1.13 -9.66 -12.75
CA SER A 351 -1.19 -9.39 -14.20
C SER A 351 -0.32 -8.20 -14.60
N TRP A 352 0.34 -7.52 -13.65
CA TRP A 352 1.23 -6.40 -13.91
C TRP A 352 2.28 -6.71 -14.97
N ILE A 353 2.86 -7.91 -14.95
CA ILE A 353 3.84 -8.35 -15.95
C ILE A 353 3.29 -8.29 -17.38
N PHE A 354 2.00 -8.59 -17.58
CA PHE A 354 1.33 -8.55 -18.89
C PHE A 354 0.99 -7.13 -19.35
N TYR A 355 0.83 -6.21 -18.41
CA TYR A 355 0.63 -4.78 -18.63
C TYR A 355 1.96 -4.06 -18.91
N PHE A 356 2.95 -4.23 -18.04
CA PHE A 356 4.21 -3.47 -18.06
C PHE A 356 5.04 -3.74 -19.33
N GLN A 357 5.11 -4.99 -19.76
CA GLN A 357 5.81 -5.40 -20.98
C GLN A 357 4.85 -5.95 -22.05
N ARG A 358 3.69 -5.32 -22.21
CA ARG A 358 2.62 -5.82 -23.08
C ARG A 358 3.03 -6.04 -24.54
N ASP A 359 4.02 -5.31 -25.06
CA ASP A 359 4.55 -5.50 -26.42
C ASP A 359 5.25 -6.86 -26.55
N ASN A 360 5.82 -7.36 -25.46
CA ASN A 360 6.45 -8.68 -25.40
C ASN A 360 5.47 -9.77 -24.95
N TRP A 361 4.59 -9.47 -23.99
CA TRP A 361 3.55 -10.39 -23.53
C TRP A 361 2.34 -10.40 -24.47
N THR A 362 2.54 -11.00 -25.66
CA THR A 362 1.44 -11.22 -26.61
C THR A 362 0.46 -12.30 -26.10
N ASN A 363 -0.78 -12.29 -26.61
CA ASN A 363 -1.80 -13.26 -26.19
C ASN A 363 -1.35 -14.72 -26.30
N PRO A 364 -0.67 -15.19 -27.36
CA PRO A 364 -0.16 -16.58 -27.39
C PRO A 364 0.85 -16.89 -26.26
N ARG A 365 1.68 -15.93 -25.86
CA ARG A 365 2.63 -16.09 -24.76
C ARG A 365 1.94 -16.13 -23.41
N ILE A 366 0.98 -15.24 -23.18
CA ILE A 366 0.16 -15.22 -21.96
C ILE A 366 -0.65 -16.51 -21.87
N GLU A 367 -1.32 -16.92 -22.95
CA GLU A 367 -2.10 -18.17 -23.01
C GLU A 367 -1.25 -19.39 -22.67
N ALA A 368 -0.06 -19.49 -23.27
CA ALA A 368 0.86 -20.60 -23.00
C ALA A 368 1.30 -20.63 -21.52
N PHE A 369 1.62 -19.46 -20.96
CA PHE A 369 2.01 -19.35 -19.54
C PHE A 369 0.86 -19.74 -18.60
N LEU A 370 -0.36 -19.28 -18.85
CA LEU A 370 -1.52 -19.51 -17.97
C LEU A 370 -2.07 -20.92 -18.08
N LYS A 371 -2.24 -21.45 -19.31
CA LYS A 371 -2.83 -22.78 -19.55
C LYS A 371 -1.92 -23.94 -19.15
N ALA A 372 -0.63 -23.69 -18.91
CA ALA A 372 0.29 -24.72 -18.41
C ALA A 372 0.09 -25.06 -16.93
N VAL A 373 -0.61 -24.22 -16.19
CA VAL A 373 -1.05 -24.47 -14.82
C VAL A 373 -2.48 -25.01 -14.85
N PRO A 374 -2.83 -26.04 -14.05
CA PRO A 374 -4.20 -26.56 -14.02
C PRO A 374 -5.22 -25.48 -13.74
N GLN A 375 -6.39 -25.60 -14.35
CA GLN A 375 -7.49 -24.66 -14.12
C GLN A 375 -7.82 -24.55 -12.62
N ASP A 376 -8.20 -23.37 -12.17
CA ASP A 376 -8.48 -23.02 -10.76
C ASP A 376 -7.29 -23.13 -9.80
N LYS A 377 -6.08 -23.35 -10.30
CA LYS A 377 -4.85 -23.38 -9.49
C LYS A 377 -3.99 -22.13 -9.60
N MET A 378 -4.22 -21.29 -10.60
CA MET A 378 -3.65 -19.95 -10.69
C MET A 378 -4.76 -18.91 -10.56
N ILE A 379 -4.58 -17.95 -9.68
CA ILE A 379 -5.50 -16.81 -9.46
C ILE A 379 -4.78 -15.55 -9.94
N LEU A 380 -5.37 -14.81 -10.88
CA LEU A 380 -4.80 -13.57 -11.39
C LEU A 380 -5.33 -12.38 -10.59
N LEU A 381 -4.45 -11.47 -10.20
CA LEU A 381 -4.85 -10.14 -9.82
C LEU A 381 -4.81 -9.28 -11.09
N ASP A 382 -5.96 -8.86 -11.61
CA ASP A 382 -6.01 -7.88 -12.70
C ASP A 382 -5.68 -6.51 -12.10
N TYR A 383 -4.42 -6.14 -12.18
CA TYR A 383 -3.71 -5.32 -11.20
C TYR A 383 -4.03 -3.84 -11.24
N TYR A 384 -4.44 -3.33 -12.42
CA TYR A 384 -4.60 -1.90 -12.70
C TYR A 384 -5.92 -1.58 -13.43
N CYS A 385 -7.01 -2.15 -12.95
CA CYS A 385 -8.31 -2.07 -13.62
C CYS A 385 -8.95 -0.68 -13.65
N ASP A 386 -8.51 0.23 -12.80
CA ASP A 386 -8.89 1.65 -12.88
C ASP A 386 -8.31 2.36 -14.12
N ASN A 387 -7.26 1.80 -14.73
CA ASN A 387 -6.69 2.26 -15.99
C ASN A 387 -6.83 1.23 -17.11
N THR A 388 -6.20 0.06 -16.97
CA THR A 388 -6.13 -0.99 -17.99
C THR A 388 -6.64 -2.33 -17.45
N GLU A 389 -7.70 -2.85 -18.07
CA GLU A 389 -8.30 -4.13 -17.71
C GLU A 389 -7.74 -5.25 -18.59
N VAL A 390 -6.74 -5.99 -18.09
CA VAL A 390 -6.05 -7.07 -18.82
C VAL A 390 -6.99 -8.23 -19.13
N TRP A 391 -8.01 -8.46 -18.28
CA TRP A 391 -9.01 -9.51 -18.51
C TRP A 391 -9.75 -9.37 -19.85
N LYS A 392 -9.95 -8.13 -20.33
CA LYS A 392 -10.56 -7.85 -21.63
C LYS A 392 -9.63 -8.19 -22.81
N MET A 393 -8.32 -8.03 -22.59
CA MET A 393 -7.30 -8.24 -23.61
C MET A 393 -6.93 -9.71 -23.79
N THR A 394 -7.20 -10.55 -22.77
CA THR A 394 -6.75 -11.94 -22.65
C THR A 394 -7.89 -12.95 -22.63
N ASP A 395 -9.02 -12.63 -23.25
CA ASP A 395 -10.23 -13.45 -23.17
C ASP A 395 -10.45 -14.02 -21.75
N LYS A 396 -10.55 -13.10 -20.77
CA LYS A 396 -10.78 -13.43 -19.36
C LYS A 396 -9.69 -14.37 -18.78
N PHE A 397 -8.42 -14.02 -19.05
CA PHE A 397 -7.26 -14.82 -18.64
C PHE A 397 -7.35 -16.30 -19.08
N PHE A 398 -7.92 -16.53 -20.27
CA PHE A 398 -8.07 -17.87 -20.87
C PHE A 398 -8.71 -18.91 -19.92
N GLY A 399 -9.63 -18.44 -19.06
CA GLY A 399 -10.39 -19.27 -18.12
C GLY A 399 -9.79 -19.43 -16.73
N GLN A 400 -8.59 -18.93 -16.45
CA GLN A 400 -8.06 -18.92 -15.07
C GLN A 400 -8.85 -17.92 -14.18
N PRO A 401 -9.05 -18.23 -12.90
CA PRO A 401 -9.68 -17.31 -11.95
C PRO A 401 -8.96 -15.96 -11.88
N TYR A 402 -9.73 -14.87 -11.75
CA TYR A 402 -9.14 -13.55 -11.55
C TYR A 402 -9.97 -12.63 -10.63
N LEU A 403 -9.30 -11.63 -10.08
CA LEU A 403 -9.89 -10.56 -9.29
C LEU A 403 -9.69 -9.23 -10.02
N TRP A 404 -10.75 -8.44 -10.12
CA TRP A 404 -10.70 -7.06 -10.60
C TRP A 404 -10.10 -6.17 -9.51
N CYS A 405 -8.95 -5.53 -9.72
CA CYS A 405 -8.24 -4.76 -8.69
C CYS A 405 -8.09 -3.29 -9.06
N TYR A 406 -8.37 -2.42 -8.09
CA TYR A 406 -8.13 -1.00 -8.14
C TYR A 406 -6.73 -0.67 -7.61
N LEU A 407 -5.90 0.03 -8.41
CA LEU A 407 -4.55 0.43 -7.98
C LEU A 407 -4.57 1.83 -7.34
N GLY A 408 -5.03 2.81 -8.06
CA GLY A 408 -5.30 4.17 -7.58
C GLY A 408 -4.12 5.11 -7.49
N ASN A 409 -2.94 4.68 -7.04
CA ASN A 409 -1.75 5.52 -7.00
C ASN A 409 -0.44 4.72 -7.08
N PHE A 410 0.60 5.36 -7.57
CA PHE A 410 1.99 4.92 -7.48
C PHE A 410 2.73 5.66 -6.37
N GLY A 411 3.80 5.06 -5.84
CA GLY A 411 4.70 5.69 -4.86
C GLY A 411 4.05 6.14 -3.55
N SER A 412 2.80 5.77 -3.29
CA SER A 412 2.00 6.36 -2.20
C SER A 412 1.84 7.88 -2.32
N ASN A 413 1.82 8.39 -3.55
CA ASN A 413 1.69 9.81 -3.83
C ASN A 413 0.41 10.40 -3.23
N THR A 414 0.52 11.60 -2.67
CA THR A 414 -0.63 12.30 -2.09
C THR A 414 -1.39 13.03 -3.19
N MET A 415 -2.61 12.57 -3.48
CA MET A 415 -3.40 13.07 -4.61
C MET A 415 -4.91 13.02 -4.36
N LEU A 416 -5.67 13.77 -5.17
CA LEU A 416 -7.13 13.73 -5.22
C LEU A 416 -7.59 13.21 -6.57
N THR A 417 -7.60 11.89 -6.73
CA THR A 417 -8.08 11.21 -7.94
C THR A 417 -9.04 10.09 -7.58
N GLY A 418 -9.66 9.51 -8.57
CA GLY A 418 -10.54 8.36 -8.43
C GLY A 418 -11.94 8.62 -8.95
N ASN A 419 -12.17 8.35 -10.21
CA ASN A 419 -13.46 8.52 -10.88
C ASN A 419 -14.43 7.40 -10.49
N LEU A 420 -15.31 7.69 -9.50
CA LEU A 420 -16.26 6.69 -8.99
C LEU A 420 -17.21 6.17 -10.08
N ASN A 421 -17.63 7.01 -11.04
CA ASN A 421 -18.50 6.56 -12.12
C ASN A 421 -17.81 5.54 -13.04
N VAL A 422 -16.57 5.80 -13.39
CA VAL A 422 -15.78 4.85 -14.20
C VAL A 422 -15.47 3.57 -13.44
N VAL A 423 -15.14 3.66 -12.14
CA VAL A 423 -14.95 2.48 -11.30
C VAL A 423 -16.23 1.66 -11.23
N GLU A 424 -17.39 2.31 -11.01
CA GLU A 424 -18.69 1.66 -11.02
C GLU A 424 -18.97 0.92 -12.32
N ASP A 425 -18.85 1.62 -13.47
CA ASP A 425 -19.10 1.07 -14.80
C ASP A 425 -18.20 -0.13 -15.10
N ARG A 426 -16.91 -0.03 -14.78
CA ARG A 426 -15.94 -1.11 -15.01
C ARG A 426 -16.21 -2.32 -14.14
N MET A 427 -16.48 -2.10 -12.84
CA MET A 427 -16.79 -3.19 -11.91
C MET A 427 -18.09 -3.90 -12.29
N GLU A 428 -19.16 -3.16 -12.60
CA GLU A 428 -20.44 -3.75 -13.06
C GLU A 428 -20.24 -4.52 -14.37
N ASN A 429 -19.45 -3.99 -15.31
CA ASN A 429 -19.10 -4.73 -16.52
C ASN A 429 -18.33 -6.03 -16.19
N ALA A 430 -17.39 -6.00 -15.26
CA ALA A 430 -16.66 -7.19 -14.84
C ALA A 430 -17.59 -8.24 -14.17
N PHE A 431 -18.47 -7.81 -13.27
CA PHE A 431 -19.47 -8.71 -12.67
C PHE A 431 -20.44 -9.31 -13.69
N LYS A 432 -20.86 -8.56 -14.70
CA LYS A 432 -21.82 -9.00 -15.71
C LYS A 432 -21.16 -9.85 -16.81
N ASN A 433 -20.00 -9.45 -17.30
CA ASN A 433 -19.39 -9.95 -18.54
C ASN A 433 -18.05 -10.66 -18.29
N GLY A 434 -17.49 -10.61 -17.10
CA GLY A 434 -16.19 -11.17 -16.73
C GLY A 434 -16.10 -12.71 -16.72
N GLY A 435 -17.26 -13.39 -16.86
CA GLY A 435 -17.31 -14.86 -16.89
C GLY A 435 -17.36 -15.50 -15.49
N LYS A 436 -17.51 -16.81 -15.47
CA LYS A 436 -17.58 -17.59 -14.22
C LYS A 436 -16.25 -17.61 -13.43
N ASN A 437 -15.16 -17.25 -14.09
CA ASN A 437 -13.83 -17.19 -13.52
C ASN A 437 -13.47 -15.80 -12.94
N MET A 438 -14.38 -14.82 -12.98
CA MET A 438 -14.29 -13.60 -12.19
C MET A 438 -14.65 -13.93 -10.73
N TRP A 439 -13.63 -14.16 -9.89
CA TRP A 439 -13.81 -14.67 -8.52
C TRP A 439 -13.96 -13.58 -7.47
N GLY A 440 -13.55 -12.36 -7.78
CA GLY A 440 -13.55 -11.34 -6.76
C GLY A 440 -13.06 -9.99 -7.22
N ILE A 441 -12.88 -9.15 -6.22
CA ILE A 441 -12.37 -7.79 -6.36
C ILE A 441 -11.20 -7.54 -5.43
N GLY A 442 -10.50 -6.44 -5.63
CA GLY A 442 -9.39 -6.09 -4.75
C GLY A 442 -8.90 -4.68 -4.90
N SER A 443 -7.91 -4.35 -4.09
CA SER A 443 -7.10 -3.15 -4.25
C SER A 443 -5.62 -3.49 -4.13
N THR A 444 -4.87 -3.02 -5.11
CA THR A 444 -3.43 -3.18 -5.27
C THR A 444 -2.69 -1.85 -5.13
N LEU A 445 -3.22 -0.94 -4.29
CA LEU A 445 -2.64 0.39 -4.06
C LEU A 445 -1.18 0.29 -3.59
N GLU A 446 -0.32 1.15 -4.13
CA GLU A 446 1.07 1.18 -3.68
C GLU A 446 1.26 1.86 -2.33
N GLY A 447 0.29 2.62 -1.86
CA GLY A 447 0.33 3.19 -0.53
C GLY A 447 -0.87 4.07 -0.18
N PHE A 448 -0.91 4.51 1.08
CA PHE A 448 -2.07 5.17 1.69
C PHE A 448 -2.18 6.68 1.40
N GLY A 449 -1.41 7.20 0.44
CA GLY A 449 -1.63 8.53 -0.13
C GLY A 449 -2.87 8.63 -1.03
N VAL A 450 -3.45 7.50 -1.43
CA VAL A 450 -4.67 7.40 -2.24
C VAL A 450 -5.88 7.98 -1.50
N ASN A 451 -6.86 8.45 -2.26
CA ASN A 451 -8.13 8.92 -1.69
C ASN A 451 -8.94 7.77 -1.08
N PRO A 452 -9.19 7.76 0.25
CA PRO A 452 -9.88 6.65 0.92
C PRO A 452 -11.30 6.42 0.43
N VAL A 453 -11.97 7.42 -0.17
CA VAL A 453 -13.35 7.29 -0.67
C VAL A 453 -13.46 6.19 -1.73
N VAL A 454 -12.51 6.11 -2.66
CA VAL A 454 -12.55 5.13 -3.75
C VAL A 454 -12.29 3.72 -3.23
N ILE A 455 -11.34 3.56 -2.31
CA ILE A 455 -11.02 2.25 -1.74
C ILE A 455 -12.22 1.68 -0.96
N GLU A 456 -12.89 2.50 -0.16
CA GLU A 456 -14.09 2.04 0.55
C GLU A 456 -15.23 1.71 -0.42
N TYR A 457 -15.39 2.50 -1.50
CA TYR A 457 -16.36 2.22 -2.56
C TYR A 457 -16.13 0.86 -3.21
N VAL A 458 -14.89 0.58 -3.61
CA VAL A 458 -14.52 -0.69 -4.24
C VAL A 458 -14.92 -1.89 -3.38
N PHE A 459 -14.60 -1.87 -2.08
CA PHE A 459 -14.94 -3.00 -1.20
C PHE A 459 -16.43 -3.07 -0.84
N GLU A 460 -17.10 -1.94 -0.73
CA GLU A 460 -18.54 -1.89 -0.47
C GLU A 460 -19.33 -2.47 -1.64
N LYS A 461 -18.83 -2.31 -2.87
CA LYS A 461 -19.41 -2.87 -4.09
C LYS A 461 -19.54 -4.40 -4.09
N ALA A 462 -18.72 -5.11 -3.31
CA ALA A 462 -18.85 -6.55 -3.11
C ALA A 462 -20.18 -6.95 -2.43
N TRP A 463 -20.82 -6.03 -1.72
CA TRP A 463 -22.05 -6.26 -0.93
C TRP A 463 -23.30 -5.66 -1.57
N GLU A 464 -23.19 -5.01 -2.71
CA GLU A 464 -24.29 -4.38 -3.44
C GLU A 464 -24.77 -5.27 -4.60
N ASN A 465 -26.09 -5.44 -4.74
CA ASN A 465 -26.69 -6.26 -5.77
C ASN A 465 -27.05 -5.44 -7.02
N GLY A 466 -26.06 -5.12 -7.85
CA GLY A 466 -26.23 -4.39 -9.09
C GLY A 466 -25.66 -2.98 -9.08
N PRO A 467 -25.99 -2.14 -10.06
CA PRO A 467 -25.46 -0.80 -10.19
C PRO A 467 -25.77 0.09 -8.99
N VAL A 468 -24.78 0.89 -8.57
CA VAL A 468 -24.90 1.83 -7.46
C VAL A 468 -25.03 3.25 -8.00
N ASN A 469 -25.97 4.03 -7.48
CA ASN A 469 -26.01 5.47 -7.74
C ASN A 469 -24.87 6.15 -6.98
N THR A 470 -23.81 6.53 -7.69
CA THR A 470 -22.61 7.14 -7.11
C THR A 470 -22.87 8.47 -6.43
N ASP A 471 -23.83 9.28 -6.92
CA ASP A 471 -24.22 10.55 -6.29
C ASP A 471 -24.89 10.30 -4.91
N LYS A 472 -25.75 9.29 -4.82
CA LYS A 472 -26.33 8.91 -3.52
C LYS A 472 -25.27 8.38 -2.58
N TRP A 473 -24.40 7.49 -3.08
CA TRP A 473 -23.36 6.91 -2.26
C TRP A 473 -22.36 7.96 -1.73
N ILE A 474 -21.98 8.94 -2.56
CA ILE A 474 -21.08 10.03 -2.14
C ILE A 474 -21.76 10.96 -1.13
N ASN A 475 -23.08 11.11 -1.21
CA ASN A 475 -23.83 11.84 -0.20
C ASN A 475 -23.80 11.12 1.15
N ASP A 476 -24.07 9.80 1.17
CA ASP A 476 -23.94 8.97 2.37
C ASP A 476 -22.49 8.98 2.91
N TRP A 477 -21.49 9.01 2.02
CA TRP A 477 -20.07 9.21 2.40
C TRP A 477 -19.86 10.55 3.11
N ALA A 478 -20.35 11.65 2.54
CA ALA A 478 -20.23 12.98 3.11
C ALA A 478 -20.83 13.05 4.54
N VAL A 479 -22.02 12.48 4.72
CA VAL A 479 -22.69 12.41 6.02
C VAL A 479 -21.85 11.65 7.06
N ARG A 480 -21.29 10.48 6.71
CA ARG A 480 -20.46 9.71 7.65
C ARG A 480 -19.08 10.32 7.91
N ARG A 481 -18.53 11.11 6.96
CA ARG A 481 -17.30 11.90 7.19
C ARG A 481 -17.55 13.04 8.17
N ARG A 482 -18.72 13.69 8.07
CA ARG A 482 -19.15 14.78 8.98
C ARG A 482 -19.65 14.26 10.34
N GLY A 483 -20.13 13.01 10.41
CA GLY A 483 -20.75 12.40 11.57
C GLY A 483 -22.24 12.74 11.75
N LYS A 484 -22.84 13.44 10.81
CA LYS A 484 -24.28 13.79 10.72
C LYS A 484 -24.58 14.44 9.36
N PRO A 485 -25.86 14.53 8.95
CA PRO A 485 -26.24 15.31 7.77
C PRO A 485 -25.79 16.78 7.87
N ASP A 486 -25.19 17.29 6.78
CA ASP A 486 -24.64 18.64 6.70
C ASP A 486 -24.60 19.11 5.24
N LYS A 487 -25.40 20.11 4.91
CA LYS A 487 -25.58 20.60 3.53
C LYS A 487 -24.27 21.03 2.87
N ASN A 488 -23.40 21.73 3.60
CA ASN A 488 -22.14 22.20 3.05
C ASN A 488 -21.21 21.03 2.74
N THR A 489 -21.15 20.02 3.62
CA THR A 489 -20.34 18.83 3.40
C THR A 489 -20.87 17.99 2.24
N GLU A 490 -22.20 17.82 2.15
CA GLU A 490 -22.85 17.08 1.06
C GLU A 490 -22.65 17.79 -0.28
N GLU A 491 -22.81 19.12 -0.37
CA GLU A 491 -22.51 19.91 -1.58
C GLU A 491 -21.02 19.80 -1.96
N ALA A 492 -20.11 19.89 -1.00
CA ALA A 492 -18.67 19.80 -1.21
C ALA A 492 -18.31 18.45 -1.86
N TRP A 493 -18.77 17.34 -1.29
CA TRP A 493 -18.50 16.00 -1.85
C TRP A 493 -19.21 15.76 -3.19
N GLY A 494 -20.39 16.35 -3.40
CA GLY A 494 -21.06 16.34 -4.71
C GLY A 494 -20.24 17.05 -5.79
N ILE A 495 -19.63 18.19 -5.48
CA ILE A 495 -18.69 18.89 -6.41
C ILE A 495 -17.42 18.06 -6.64
N LEU A 496 -16.84 17.48 -5.58
CA LEU A 496 -15.68 16.60 -5.71
C LEU A 496 -15.97 15.46 -6.68
N ASN A 497 -17.07 14.74 -6.48
CA ASN A 497 -17.42 13.59 -7.34
C ASN A 497 -17.61 13.99 -8.80
N LYS A 498 -18.26 15.13 -9.07
CA LYS A 498 -18.65 15.54 -10.42
C LYS A 498 -17.62 16.36 -11.17
N LYS A 499 -16.67 17.02 -10.49
CA LYS A 499 -15.82 18.03 -11.07
C LYS A 499 -14.31 17.85 -10.79
N VAL A 500 -13.93 17.08 -9.78
CA VAL A 500 -12.54 16.95 -9.33
C VAL A 500 -12.05 15.52 -9.43
N LEU A 501 -12.76 14.56 -8.84
CA LEU A 501 -12.38 13.16 -8.83
C LEU A 501 -12.53 12.46 -10.19
N MET A 502 -12.96 13.19 -11.21
CA MET A 502 -13.09 12.70 -12.58
C MET A 502 -11.75 12.49 -13.28
N GLN A 503 -10.68 13.03 -12.72
CA GLN A 503 -9.35 12.95 -13.29
C GLN A 503 -8.72 11.58 -13.11
N TYR A 504 -8.02 11.12 -14.15
CA TYR A 504 -7.14 9.97 -14.10
C TYR A 504 -5.71 10.42 -13.79
N GLY A 505 -5.02 9.67 -12.98
CA GLY A 505 -3.62 9.90 -12.71
C GLY A 505 -3.19 9.03 -11.54
N ALA A 506 -2.10 8.32 -11.68
CA ALA A 506 -1.55 7.46 -10.65
C ALA A 506 -0.34 8.08 -9.93
N LEU A 507 0.18 9.20 -10.47
CA LEU A 507 1.29 9.96 -9.91
C LEU A 507 0.82 11.34 -9.43
N GLY A 508 1.55 11.96 -8.52
CA GLY A 508 1.17 13.22 -7.88
C GLY A 508 0.86 14.35 -8.86
N GLN A 509 -0.04 15.25 -8.47
CA GLN A 509 -0.64 16.27 -9.33
C GLN A 509 -0.11 17.68 -9.10
N SER A 510 0.98 17.87 -8.38
CA SER A 510 1.51 19.20 -8.10
C SER A 510 2.97 19.33 -8.50
N PRO A 511 3.35 20.28 -9.35
CA PRO A 511 4.74 20.51 -9.73
C PRO A 511 5.63 20.91 -8.53
N LEU A 512 5.01 21.25 -7.40
CA LEU A 512 5.73 21.55 -6.17
C LEU A 512 6.49 20.31 -5.67
N THR A 513 5.91 19.12 -5.80
CA THR A 513 6.46 17.89 -5.23
C THR A 513 6.76 16.79 -6.25
N ASN A 514 6.07 16.75 -7.41
CA ASN A 514 6.19 15.67 -8.38
C ASN A 514 7.17 15.93 -9.51
N ALA A 515 7.88 17.05 -9.47
CA ALA A 515 8.89 17.39 -10.45
C ALA A 515 10.03 18.16 -9.79
N ARG A 516 11.23 18.02 -10.38
CA ARG A 516 12.31 18.96 -10.06
C ARG A 516 11.94 20.36 -10.53
N PRO A 517 12.33 21.42 -9.81
CA PRO A 517 12.08 22.79 -10.22
C PRO A 517 12.56 23.08 -11.64
N SER A 518 11.66 23.57 -12.48
CA SER A 518 11.96 23.99 -13.86
C SER A 518 11.07 25.16 -14.28
N LEU A 519 11.46 25.84 -15.36
CA LEU A 519 10.63 26.91 -15.98
C LEU A 519 9.45 26.33 -16.77
N THR A 520 9.51 25.07 -17.18
CA THR A 520 8.49 24.40 -18.00
C THR A 520 7.49 23.59 -17.21
N GLY A 521 7.86 23.19 -15.97
CA GLY A 521 6.97 22.43 -15.10
C GLY A 521 6.71 20.99 -15.51
N HIS A 522 7.65 20.35 -16.18
CA HIS A 522 7.54 18.92 -16.42
C HIS A 522 7.62 18.14 -15.11
N GLY A 523 6.73 17.12 -14.96
CA GLY A 523 6.86 16.09 -13.95
C GLY A 523 7.97 15.11 -14.28
N ASP A 524 8.50 14.42 -13.27
CA ASP A 524 9.30 13.23 -13.46
C ASP A 524 8.35 12.06 -13.79
N TRP A 525 8.84 10.99 -14.41
CA TRP A 525 8.05 9.77 -14.69
C TRP A 525 6.80 9.98 -15.57
N ASP A 526 6.88 10.77 -16.63
CA ASP A 526 5.73 11.09 -17.50
C ASP A 526 4.51 11.63 -16.74
N THR A 527 4.72 12.21 -15.55
CA THR A 527 3.65 12.83 -14.80
C THR A 527 3.21 14.10 -15.50
N ASP A 528 1.94 14.16 -15.89
CA ASP A 528 1.35 15.39 -16.35
C ASP A 528 1.12 16.33 -15.16
N ASN A 529 1.77 17.48 -15.18
CA ASN A 529 1.56 18.53 -14.18
C ASN A 529 0.22 19.27 -14.38
N LYS A 530 -0.51 18.99 -15.45
CA LYS A 530 -1.80 19.59 -15.69
C LYS A 530 -2.86 18.92 -14.86
N ILE A 531 -3.63 19.73 -14.17
CA ILE A 531 -4.90 19.30 -13.60
C ILE A 531 -5.98 19.44 -14.67
N GLU A 532 -6.84 18.43 -14.80
CA GLU A 532 -7.90 18.39 -15.81
C GLU A 532 -9.19 19.09 -15.35
N TYR A 533 -9.19 19.66 -14.16
CA TYR A 533 -10.32 20.37 -13.57
C TYR A 533 -9.98 21.81 -13.23
N ASP A 534 -11.00 22.66 -13.14
CA ASP A 534 -10.86 24.05 -12.70
C ASP A 534 -10.64 24.10 -11.17
N ASN A 535 -9.50 24.65 -10.74
CA ASN A 535 -9.17 24.79 -9.31
C ASN A 535 -10.20 25.64 -8.53
N ARG A 536 -11.01 26.46 -9.19
CA ARG A 536 -12.13 27.19 -8.57
C ARG A 536 -13.21 26.26 -8.02
N ASN A 537 -13.41 25.06 -8.64
CA ASN A 537 -14.28 24.03 -8.07
C ASN A 537 -13.73 23.52 -6.73
N LEU A 538 -12.41 23.27 -6.69
CA LEU A 538 -11.76 22.81 -5.46
C LEU A 538 -11.71 23.90 -4.39
N LEU A 539 -11.51 25.16 -4.79
CA LEU A 539 -11.64 26.31 -3.89
C LEU A 539 -13.04 26.40 -3.27
N LYS A 540 -14.10 26.23 -4.07
CA LYS A 540 -15.48 26.18 -3.57
C LYS A 540 -15.68 25.06 -2.55
N VAL A 541 -15.18 23.87 -2.85
CA VAL A 541 -15.19 22.72 -1.91
C VAL A 541 -14.50 23.09 -0.60
N TRP A 542 -13.33 23.69 -0.68
CA TRP A 542 -12.56 24.08 0.50
C TRP A 542 -13.31 25.11 1.36
N GLY A 543 -13.97 26.09 0.72
CA GLY A 543 -14.84 27.05 1.39
C GLY A 543 -16.00 26.38 2.13
N LEU A 544 -16.74 25.50 1.47
CA LEU A 544 -17.85 24.74 2.06
C LEU A 544 -17.41 23.91 3.27
N LEU A 545 -16.28 23.18 3.15
CA LEU A 545 -15.74 22.39 4.25
C LEU A 545 -15.20 23.23 5.42
N ASN A 546 -14.85 24.50 5.21
CA ASN A 546 -14.47 25.41 6.28
C ASN A 546 -15.68 25.94 7.09
N GLU A 547 -16.91 25.75 6.61
CA GLU A 547 -18.15 26.23 7.23
C GLU A 547 -19.13 25.08 7.55
N PRO A 548 -18.70 24.04 8.30
CA PRO A 548 -19.60 22.97 8.69
C PRO A 548 -20.64 23.45 9.71
N SER A 549 -21.80 22.80 9.76
CA SER A 549 -22.77 23.01 10.84
C SER A 549 -22.11 22.74 12.22
N THR A 550 -22.68 23.32 13.27
CA THR A 550 -22.16 23.20 14.65
C THR A 550 -22.05 21.74 15.11
N GLY A 551 -21.17 21.45 16.07
CA GLY A 551 -20.99 20.16 16.69
C GLY A 551 -19.56 19.61 16.56
N VAL A 552 -19.34 18.41 17.08
CA VAL A 552 -18.03 17.73 17.03
C VAL A 552 -17.65 17.44 15.57
N LEU A 553 -16.40 17.75 15.23
CA LEU A 553 -15.82 17.42 13.93
C LEU A 553 -14.95 16.17 14.06
N PRO A 554 -15.31 15.04 13.41
CA PRO A 554 -14.51 13.84 13.41
C PRO A 554 -13.10 14.08 12.85
N ASP A 555 -12.11 13.31 13.29
CA ASP A 555 -10.72 13.40 12.80
C ASP A 555 -10.64 13.16 11.29
N VAL A 556 -11.49 12.28 10.76
CA VAL A 556 -11.62 12.03 9.33
C VAL A 556 -12.09 13.26 8.54
N TYR A 557 -12.98 14.08 9.11
CA TYR A 557 -13.39 15.34 8.52
C TYR A 557 -12.24 16.37 8.50
N ARG A 558 -11.52 16.48 9.61
CA ARG A 558 -10.33 17.35 9.70
C ARG A 558 -9.25 16.94 8.71
N TYR A 559 -9.07 15.64 8.48
CA TYR A 559 -8.20 15.13 7.44
C TYR A 559 -8.64 15.62 6.04
N ASP A 560 -9.94 15.53 5.72
CA ASP A 560 -10.47 15.98 4.42
C ASP A 560 -10.22 17.48 4.19
N VAL A 561 -10.49 18.33 5.20
CA VAL A 561 -10.24 19.77 5.12
C VAL A 561 -8.77 20.08 4.82
N VAL A 562 -7.85 19.42 5.53
CA VAL A 562 -6.40 19.60 5.31
C VAL A 562 -5.99 19.12 3.92
N ASN A 563 -6.46 17.96 3.48
CA ASN A 563 -6.12 17.39 2.19
C ASN A 563 -6.66 18.22 1.01
N ILE A 564 -7.88 18.75 1.12
CA ILE A 564 -8.47 19.66 0.12
C ILE A 564 -7.69 20.98 0.05
N GLY A 565 -7.41 21.60 1.20
CA GLY A 565 -6.60 22.82 1.26
C GLY A 565 -5.20 22.64 0.67
N ARG A 566 -4.55 21.52 0.99
CA ARG A 566 -3.26 21.11 0.41
C ARG A 566 -3.32 21.07 -1.13
N GLN A 567 -4.31 20.39 -1.70
CA GLN A 567 -4.43 20.28 -3.14
C GLN A 567 -4.75 21.62 -3.79
N THR A 568 -5.65 22.42 -3.17
CA THR A 568 -6.00 23.76 -3.68
C THR A 568 -4.79 24.67 -3.77
N LEU A 569 -3.96 24.70 -2.72
CA LEU A 569 -2.73 25.50 -2.67
C LEU A 569 -1.65 24.95 -3.61
N GLY A 570 -1.51 23.62 -3.71
CA GLY A 570 -0.58 22.99 -4.66
C GLY A 570 -0.91 23.31 -6.11
N ASN A 571 -2.19 23.36 -6.46
CA ASN A 571 -2.64 23.78 -7.79
C ASN A 571 -2.36 25.27 -8.04
N TYR A 572 -2.57 26.10 -7.03
CA TYR A 572 -2.29 27.53 -7.12
C TYR A 572 -0.78 27.83 -7.24
N PHE A 573 0.04 27.03 -6.57
CA PHE A 573 1.50 27.11 -6.75
C PHE A 573 1.91 27.01 -8.23
N THR A 574 1.27 26.14 -9.01
CA THR A 574 1.54 26.00 -10.45
C THR A 574 1.29 27.32 -11.19
N VAL A 575 0.19 28.03 -10.88
CA VAL A 575 -0.14 29.32 -11.50
C VAL A 575 0.93 30.37 -11.17
N VAL A 576 1.37 30.45 -9.91
CA VAL A 576 2.40 31.40 -9.49
C VAL A 576 3.76 31.08 -10.12
N ARG A 577 4.11 29.79 -10.22
CA ARG A 577 5.32 29.34 -10.90
C ARG A 577 5.30 29.72 -12.38
N ASP A 578 4.16 29.59 -13.06
CA ASP A 578 4.01 29.98 -14.47
C ASP A 578 4.18 31.50 -14.63
N ARG A 579 3.62 32.31 -13.68
CA ARG A 579 3.87 33.76 -13.65
C ARG A 579 5.36 34.10 -13.43
N PHE A 580 6.07 33.29 -12.62
CA PHE A 580 7.52 33.46 -12.43
C PHE A 580 8.28 33.14 -13.74
N ALA A 581 7.92 32.08 -14.44
CA ALA A 581 8.52 31.71 -15.74
C ALA A 581 8.25 32.76 -16.82
N ASP A 582 7.04 33.30 -16.88
CA ASP A 582 6.69 34.40 -17.79
C ASP A 582 7.50 35.69 -17.49
N ALA A 583 7.69 36.01 -16.22
CA ALA A 583 8.52 37.15 -15.79
C ALA A 583 10.00 36.93 -16.18
N TYR A 584 10.51 35.70 -16.08
CA TYR A 584 11.84 35.33 -16.58
C TYR A 584 11.95 35.58 -18.08
N ASN A 585 11.01 35.07 -18.89
CA ASN A 585 11.01 35.27 -20.35
C ASN A 585 10.97 36.75 -20.77
N LYS A 586 10.36 37.61 -19.93
CA LYS A 586 10.26 39.06 -20.12
C LYS A 586 11.42 39.83 -19.47
N HIS A 587 12.39 39.16 -18.87
CA HIS A 587 13.48 39.74 -18.09
C HIS A 587 13.01 40.75 -17.01
N ASN A 588 11.80 40.52 -16.46
CA ASN A 588 11.20 41.40 -15.45
C ASN A 588 11.58 40.96 -14.02
N LEU A 589 12.71 41.46 -13.53
CA LEU A 589 13.23 41.12 -12.19
C LEU A 589 12.25 41.43 -11.04
N ALA A 590 11.49 42.56 -11.16
CA ALA A 590 10.53 42.91 -10.11
C ALA A 590 9.39 41.88 -10.00
N ALA A 591 8.85 41.47 -11.13
CA ALA A 591 7.82 40.40 -11.17
C ALA A 591 8.38 39.05 -10.77
N MET A 592 9.62 38.72 -11.15
CA MET A 592 10.29 37.49 -10.71
C MET A 592 10.43 37.45 -9.18
N ASN A 593 10.94 38.51 -8.56
CA ASN A 593 11.08 38.57 -7.11
C ASN A 593 9.72 38.39 -6.41
N LYS A 594 8.68 39.15 -6.85
CA LYS A 594 7.33 39.03 -6.29
C LYS A 594 6.78 37.61 -6.37
N ASN A 595 6.82 36.98 -7.56
CA ASN A 595 6.28 35.64 -7.76
C ASN A 595 7.13 34.58 -7.04
N GLY A 596 8.45 34.75 -6.96
CA GLY A 596 9.34 33.88 -6.20
C GLY A 596 9.05 33.92 -4.69
N GLU A 597 8.84 35.11 -4.13
CA GLU A 597 8.41 35.24 -2.73
C GLU A 597 7.05 34.59 -2.47
N GLU A 598 6.09 34.78 -3.39
CA GLU A 598 4.77 34.15 -3.30
C GLU A 598 4.85 32.61 -3.38
N MET A 599 5.66 32.06 -4.28
CA MET A 599 5.92 30.60 -4.34
C MET A 599 6.42 30.06 -2.99
N MET A 600 7.42 30.73 -2.40
CA MET A 600 7.95 30.30 -1.10
C MET A 600 6.93 30.45 0.02
N GLN A 601 6.08 31.46 -0.02
CA GLN A 601 5.02 31.68 0.98
C GLN A 601 3.94 30.56 0.88
N ILE A 602 3.56 30.14 -0.33
CA ILE A 602 2.62 29.02 -0.53
C ILE A 602 3.19 27.72 0.06
N ILE A 603 4.47 27.43 -0.18
CA ILE A 603 5.14 26.24 0.38
C ILE A 603 5.08 26.28 1.91
N HIS A 604 5.43 27.42 2.51
CA HIS A 604 5.41 27.60 3.97
C HIS A 604 4.00 27.45 4.56
N ASP A 605 2.99 28.02 3.92
CA ASP A 605 1.60 27.96 4.37
C ASP A 605 1.01 26.55 4.21
N MET A 606 1.36 25.82 3.15
CA MET A 606 1.01 24.40 3.02
C MET A 606 1.65 23.56 4.12
N ASP A 607 2.93 23.79 4.41
CA ASP A 607 3.62 23.09 5.50
C ASP A 607 2.91 23.31 6.84
N ALA A 608 2.53 24.55 7.12
CA ALA A 608 1.78 24.90 8.34
C ALA A 608 0.39 24.25 8.40
N LEU A 609 -0.32 24.14 7.26
CA LEU A 609 -1.59 23.43 7.18
C LEU A 609 -1.42 21.93 7.46
N LEU A 610 -0.46 21.29 6.81
CA LEU A 610 -0.17 19.88 6.98
C LEU A 610 0.31 19.52 8.39
N ALA A 611 1.02 20.45 9.05
CA ALA A 611 1.47 20.31 10.44
C ALA A 611 0.31 20.09 11.43
N THR A 612 -0.91 20.45 11.07
CA THR A 612 -2.09 20.29 11.94
C THR A 612 -2.66 18.87 11.99
N ASN A 613 -2.20 17.94 11.13
CA ASN A 613 -2.75 16.60 11.05
C ASN A 613 -1.67 15.52 11.05
N SER A 614 -1.83 14.52 11.93
CA SER A 614 -0.85 13.45 12.15
C SER A 614 -0.57 12.57 10.91
N SER A 615 -1.46 12.58 9.91
CA SER A 615 -1.29 11.82 8.67
C SER A 615 -0.28 12.46 7.70
N PHE A 616 0.13 13.71 7.93
CA PHE A 616 0.99 14.48 7.03
C PHE A 616 2.30 14.97 7.69
N LEU A 617 2.90 14.19 8.59
CA LEU A 617 4.09 14.58 9.33
C LEU A 617 5.32 13.77 8.92
N LEU A 618 6.35 14.43 8.36
CA LEU A 618 7.66 13.83 8.13
C LEU A 618 8.28 13.33 9.44
N GLY A 619 8.15 14.11 10.52
CA GLY A 619 8.70 13.73 11.82
C GLY A 619 8.13 12.41 12.36
N LYS A 620 6.86 12.10 12.06
CA LYS A 620 6.29 10.80 12.42
C LYS A 620 6.97 9.66 11.64
N TRP A 621 7.12 9.80 10.32
CA TRP A 621 7.78 8.82 9.45
C TRP A 621 9.22 8.54 9.92
N ILE A 622 10.00 9.58 10.16
CA ILE A 622 11.39 9.48 10.63
C ILE A 622 11.47 8.85 12.03
N ASN A 623 10.62 9.28 12.97
CA ASN A 623 10.65 8.75 14.33
C ASN A 623 10.19 7.29 14.40
N ASP A 624 9.24 6.90 13.55
CA ASP A 624 8.80 5.49 13.48
C ASP A 624 9.95 4.60 12.96
N ALA A 625 10.74 5.09 11.99
CA ALA A 625 11.94 4.40 11.50
C ALA A 625 13.02 4.28 12.59
N ARG A 626 13.40 5.40 13.22
CA ARG A 626 14.35 5.42 14.34
C ARG A 626 13.95 4.44 15.45
N ALA A 627 12.66 4.35 15.74
CA ALA A 627 12.14 3.50 16.81
C ALA A 627 12.18 1.99 16.50
N MET A 628 12.62 1.59 15.30
CA MET A 628 12.95 0.20 14.96
C MET A 628 14.36 -0.19 15.40
N GLY A 629 15.27 0.77 15.57
CA GLY A 629 16.66 0.52 15.95
C GLY A 629 16.85 0.25 17.43
N GLY A 630 17.59 -0.80 17.77
CA GLY A 630 17.98 -1.17 19.13
C GLY A 630 19.20 -0.39 19.66
N ASN A 631 19.95 0.26 18.78
CA ASN A 631 21.13 1.06 19.10
C ASN A 631 21.25 2.25 18.13
N GLU A 632 22.17 3.18 18.40
CA GLU A 632 22.29 4.42 17.60
C GLU A 632 22.66 4.16 16.13
N ALA A 633 23.50 3.17 15.86
CA ALA A 633 23.86 2.83 14.47
C ALA A 633 22.66 2.29 13.67
N GLU A 634 21.83 1.43 14.29
CA GLU A 634 20.58 0.97 13.67
C GLU A 634 19.56 2.10 13.49
N LYS A 635 19.43 3.03 14.44
CA LYS A 635 18.54 4.19 14.31
C LYS A 635 18.94 5.07 13.14
N GLN A 636 20.26 5.33 12.99
CA GLN A 636 20.80 6.11 11.88
C GLN A 636 20.57 5.40 10.54
N TYR A 637 20.81 4.10 10.49
CA TYR A 637 20.56 3.28 9.31
C TYR A 637 19.10 3.33 8.87
N PHE A 638 18.15 3.13 9.80
CA PHE A 638 16.73 3.14 9.47
C PHE A 638 16.21 4.54 9.10
N GLU A 639 16.76 5.61 9.68
CA GLU A 639 16.42 6.96 9.24
C GLU A 639 16.93 7.24 7.83
N HIS A 640 18.18 6.83 7.53
CA HIS A 640 18.74 6.97 6.19
C HIS A 640 17.87 6.27 5.15
N ASP A 641 17.52 5.01 5.38
CA ASP A 641 16.62 4.23 4.52
C ASP A 641 15.24 4.90 4.36
N ALA A 642 14.68 5.44 5.46
CA ALA A 642 13.42 6.16 5.44
C ALA A 642 13.47 7.49 4.65
N ARG A 643 14.61 8.18 4.62
CA ARG A 643 14.81 9.39 3.84
C ARG A 643 15.04 9.08 2.36
N LEU A 644 15.81 8.03 2.07
CA LEU A 644 16.09 7.61 0.69
C LEU A 644 14.81 7.34 -0.08
N ILE A 645 13.90 6.55 0.44
CA ILE A 645 12.65 6.19 -0.25
C ILE A 645 11.75 7.38 -0.56
N LEU A 646 11.83 8.46 0.22
CA LEU A 646 11.05 9.69 0.02
C LEU A 646 11.73 10.70 -0.90
N ALA A 647 13.05 10.64 -1.08
CA ALA A 647 13.85 11.62 -1.80
C ALA A 647 14.45 11.04 -3.08
N THR A 648 15.70 10.59 -3.01
CA THR A 648 16.43 10.09 -4.19
C THR A 648 15.99 8.70 -4.64
N TRP A 649 15.35 7.94 -3.78
CA TRP A 649 14.96 6.54 -3.96
C TRP A 649 16.17 5.64 -4.19
N GLY A 650 17.02 5.97 -5.16
CA GLY A 650 18.27 5.32 -5.50
C GLY A 650 19.50 6.18 -5.14
N GLN A 651 20.58 5.98 -5.86
CA GLN A 651 21.84 6.72 -5.73
C GLN A 651 21.68 8.20 -6.13
N GLU A 652 22.73 9.00 -5.89
CA GLU A 652 22.75 10.40 -6.33
C GLU A 652 22.43 10.51 -7.83
N GLY A 653 21.45 11.34 -8.17
CA GLY A 653 20.99 11.54 -9.53
C GLY A 653 20.15 10.37 -10.09
N SER A 654 19.58 9.54 -9.22
CA SER A 654 18.66 8.46 -9.62
C SER A 654 17.50 9.01 -10.44
N GLU A 655 17.13 8.27 -11.49
CA GLU A 655 15.92 8.54 -12.26
C GLU A 655 14.63 8.33 -11.44
N LEU A 656 14.70 7.60 -10.32
CA LEU A 656 13.60 7.39 -9.38
C LEU A 656 13.44 8.51 -8.35
N THR A 657 14.24 9.59 -8.43
CA THR A 657 14.13 10.73 -7.52
C THR A 657 12.71 11.29 -7.56
N ASP A 658 12.14 11.56 -6.37
CA ASP A 658 10.76 12.05 -6.15
C ASP A 658 9.64 11.10 -6.60
N TYR A 659 9.92 9.84 -6.95
CA TYR A 659 8.87 8.87 -7.29
C TYR A 659 7.78 8.77 -6.19
N ALA A 660 8.20 8.83 -4.92
CA ALA A 660 7.30 8.80 -3.76
C ALA A 660 6.83 10.20 -3.31
N ASN A 661 6.71 11.16 -4.22
CA ASN A 661 6.46 12.58 -3.94
C ASN A 661 5.38 12.87 -2.86
N ARG A 662 5.82 12.89 -1.59
CA ARG A 662 4.95 13.05 -0.43
C ARG A 662 4.77 14.52 -0.03
N ASN A 663 3.51 14.92 0.14
CA ASN A 663 3.20 16.20 0.75
C ASN A 663 3.16 16.05 2.29
N LEU A 664 4.31 16.22 2.93
CA LEU A 664 4.47 16.11 4.39
C LEU A 664 4.98 17.43 4.98
N SER A 665 4.39 17.85 6.11
CA SER A 665 4.95 18.95 6.90
C SER A 665 6.35 18.58 7.38
N GLY A 666 7.25 19.54 7.30
CA GLY A 666 8.69 19.36 7.48
C GLY A 666 9.38 19.07 6.15
N MET A 667 8.88 18.17 5.30
CA MET A 667 9.44 17.90 3.98
C MET A 667 9.20 19.04 3.00
N LEU A 668 8.00 19.66 3.05
CA LEU A 668 7.70 20.81 2.19
C LEU A 668 8.70 21.95 2.41
N ASN A 669 8.99 22.31 3.64
CA ASN A 669 9.95 23.37 3.92
C ASN A 669 11.41 22.96 3.77
N ASP A 670 11.79 21.75 4.26
CA ASP A 670 13.20 21.37 4.39
C ASP A 670 13.79 20.72 3.14
N TYR A 671 12.97 20.05 2.34
CA TYR A 671 13.39 19.40 1.10
C TYR A 671 12.92 20.21 -0.13
N TYR A 672 11.63 20.22 -0.41
CA TYR A 672 11.09 20.87 -1.60
C TYR A 672 11.29 22.40 -1.58
N GLY A 673 11.04 23.05 -0.45
CA GLY A 673 11.17 24.51 -0.30
C GLY A 673 12.60 24.98 -0.51
N LYS A 674 13.59 24.28 0.08
CA LYS A 674 15.01 24.63 -0.15
C LYS A 674 15.42 24.45 -1.62
N ARG A 675 14.91 23.41 -2.27
CA ARG A 675 15.17 23.14 -3.69
C ARG A 675 14.56 24.24 -4.59
N TRP A 676 13.32 24.65 -4.32
CA TRP A 676 12.68 25.77 -5.01
C TRP A 676 13.40 27.11 -4.74
N ALA A 677 13.83 27.36 -3.52
CA ALA A 677 14.61 28.57 -3.19
C ALA A 677 15.94 28.61 -3.98
N MET A 678 16.64 27.50 -4.11
CA MET A 678 17.85 27.39 -4.94
C MET A 678 17.54 27.69 -6.41
N PHE A 679 16.45 27.16 -6.95
CA PHE A 679 16.01 27.38 -8.32
C PHE A 679 15.69 28.83 -8.58
N ILE A 680 14.86 29.45 -7.73
CA ILE A 680 14.50 30.89 -7.84
C ILE A 680 15.75 31.77 -7.82
N ALA A 681 16.70 31.48 -6.94
CA ALA A 681 17.95 32.24 -6.84
C ALA A 681 18.81 32.10 -8.11
N ASP A 682 18.97 30.89 -8.65
CA ASP A 682 19.78 30.64 -9.84
C ASP A 682 19.16 31.28 -11.10
N VAL A 683 17.83 31.15 -11.29
CA VAL A 683 17.10 31.77 -12.40
C VAL A 683 17.18 33.31 -12.30
N THR A 684 17.00 33.87 -11.10
CA THR A 684 17.10 35.30 -10.88
C THR A 684 18.52 35.83 -11.14
N THR A 685 19.54 35.05 -10.77
CA THR A 685 20.95 35.39 -11.03
C THR A 685 21.24 35.37 -12.52
N ALA A 686 20.70 34.42 -13.28
CA ALA A 686 20.86 34.36 -14.72
C ALA A 686 20.37 35.64 -15.40
N VAL A 687 19.18 36.14 -15.03
CA VAL A 687 18.66 37.40 -15.56
C VAL A 687 19.52 38.61 -15.12
N LYS A 688 19.92 38.69 -13.85
CA LYS A 688 20.80 39.78 -13.35
C LYS A 688 22.14 39.88 -14.07
N THR A 689 22.66 38.72 -14.52
CA THR A 689 23.94 38.63 -15.22
C THR A 689 23.80 38.58 -16.74
N ASN A 690 22.57 38.80 -17.25
CA ASN A 690 22.23 38.72 -18.68
C ASN A 690 22.68 37.40 -19.35
N LYS A 691 22.44 36.28 -18.65
CA LYS A 691 22.71 34.92 -19.12
C LYS A 691 21.41 34.14 -19.19
N ALA A 692 21.37 33.15 -20.07
CA ALA A 692 20.29 32.16 -20.03
C ALA A 692 20.43 31.27 -18.79
N PHE A 693 19.31 30.84 -18.20
CA PHE A 693 19.33 29.87 -17.13
C PHE A 693 19.75 28.49 -17.67
N ASP A 694 20.68 27.84 -16.97
CA ASP A 694 21.18 26.49 -17.33
C ASP A 694 20.49 25.43 -16.45
N GLN A 695 19.44 24.81 -16.96
CA GLN A 695 18.70 23.76 -16.28
C GLN A 695 19.59 22.57 -15.91
N LYS A 696 20.52 22.16 -16.81
CA LYS A 696 21.41 21.00 -16.54
C LYS A 696 22.38 21.27 -15.39
N ALA A 697 22.89 22.49 -15.30
CA ALA A 697 23.74 22.89 -14.17
C ALA A 697 22.92 22.91 -12.86
N PHE A 698 21.68 23.38 -12.91
CA PHE A 698 20.78 23.34 -11.75
C PHE A 698 20.44 21.89 -11.35
N ASP A 699 20.14 21.02 -12.31
CA ASP A 699 19.81 19.59 -12.03
C ASP A 699 20.97 18.90 -11.32
N LYS A 700 22.20 19.14 -11.74
CA LYS A 700 23.39 18.62 -11.05
C LYS A 700 23.51 19.14 -9.61
N LYS A 701 23.21 20.42 -9.38
CA LYS A 701 23.20 21.03 -8.05
C LYS A 701 22.07 20.47 -7.18
N SER A 702 20.90 20.24 -7.79
CA SER A 702 19.75 19.61 -7.14
C SER A 702 20.05 18.18 -6.72
N ASN A 703 20.65 17.36 -7.61
CA ASN A 703 21.05 15.98 -7.29
C ASN A 703 21.94 15.92 -6.04
N ALA A 704 22.97 16.76 -5.98
CA ALA A 704 23.85 16.82 -4.82
C ALA A 704 23.10 17.24 -3.53
N PHE A 705 22.17 18.20 -3.63
CA PHE A 705 21.33 18.61 -2.50
C PHE A 705 20.44 17.46 -2.01
N GLU A 706 19.74 16.79 -2.92
CA GLU A 706 18.81 15.69 -2.65
C GLU A 706 19.52 14.51 -1.98
N TRP A 707 20.70 14.13 -2.51
CA TRP A 707 21.54 13.11 -1.92
C TRP A 707 22.01 13.49 -0.52
N ASN A 708 22.54 14.72 -0.36
CA ASN A 708 22.98 15.20 0.94
C ASN A 708 21.83 15.28 1.95
N TRP A 709 20.60 15.57 1.51
CA TRP A 709 19.44 15.59 2.39
C TRP A 709 19.13 14.19 2.95
N SER A 710 19.28 13.14 2.15
CA SER A 710 19.06 11.76 2.61
C SER A 710 20.09 11.31 3.66
N GLN A 711 21.28 11.94 3.71
CA GLN A 711 22.35 11.62 4.66
C GLN A 711 22.23 12.34 6.01
N LYS A 712 21.21 13.21 6.17
CA LYS A 712 21.09 14.03 7.38
C LYS A 712 20.44 13.28 8.54
N TRP A 713 20.69 13.81 9.73
CA TRP A 713 20.15 13.35 11.00
C TRP A 713 19.45 14.53 11.71
N ASP A 714 18.35 15.03 11.12
CA ASP A 714 17.60 16.16 11.64
C ASP A 714 16.36 15.71 12.41
N VAL A 715 15.88 16.54 13.33
CA VAL A 715 14.67 16.30 14.11
C VAL A 715 13.51 17.10 13.53
N PHE A 716 12.40 16.43 13.27
CA PHE A 716 11.17 17.03 12.82
C PHE A 716 10.03 16.80 13.83
N PRO A 717 9.06 17.73 13.94
CA PRO A 717 7.89 17.53 14.78
C PRO A 717 7.11 16.26 14.38
N ALA A 718 6.86 15.38 15.36
CA ALA A 718 6.13 14.10 15.14
C ALA A 718 4.69 14.14 15.69
N ALA A 719 4.30 15.23 16.32
CA ALA A 719 2.93 15.48 16.80
C ALA A 719 2.31 16.66 16.07
N PRO A 720 1.00 16.64 15.82
CA PRO A 720 0.31 17.78 15.20
C PRO A 720 0.47 19.09 15.99
N LYS A 721 0.55 20.21 15.27
CA LYS A 721 0.67 21.54 15.84
C LYS A 721 -0.44 22.46 15.29
N GLY A 722 -1.25 23.02 16.17
CA GLY A 722 -2.36 23.92 15.81
C GLY A 722 -3.69 23.19 15.57
N ASP A 723 -4.74 23.94 15.30
CA ASP A 723 -6.06 23.44 14.96
C ASP A 723 -6.28 23.49 13.44
N SER A 724 -6.62 22.34 12.84
CA SER A 724 -6.79 22.20 11.39
C SER A 724 -7.82 23.17 10.82
N MET A 725 -8.94 23.40 11.52
CA MET A 725 -10.00 24.29 11.04
C MET A 725 -9.59 25.75 11.12
N GLN A 726 -8.89 26.13 12.19
CA GLN A 726 -8.42 27.51 12.37
C GLN A 726 -7.40 27.88 11.29
N VAL A 727 -6.38 27.03 11.07
CA VAL A 727 -5.34 27.26 10.06
C VAL A 727 -5.96 27.23 8.65
N SER A 728 -6.82 26.26 8.37
CA SER A 728 -7.50 26.14 7.08
C SER A 728 -8.31 27.39 6.73
N ARG A 729 -9.13 27.93 7.67
CA ARG A 729 -9.90 29.15 7.48
C ARG A 729 -9.03 30.38 7.24
N ALA A 730 -7.93 30.50 7.98
CA ALA A 730 -7.00 31.62 7.80
C ALA A 730 -6.37 31.61 6.40
N LEU A 731 -5.94 30.43 5.92
CA LEU A 731 -5.38 30.27 4.60
C LEU A 731 -6.41 30.44 3.48
N TYR A 732 -7.61 29.91 3.65
CA TYR A 732 -8.71 30.14 2.72
C TYR A 732 -8.96 31.64 2.54
N LYS A 733 -9.10 32.40 3.65
CA LYS A 733 -9.28 33.84 3.63
C LYS A 733 -8.11 34.59 2.91
N LYS A 734 -6.88 34.07 3.08
CA LYS A 734 -5.68 34.66 2.46
C LYS A 734 -5.67 34.49 0.93
N TYR A 735 -6.04 33.29 0.42
CA TYR A 735 -5.82 32.93 -0.98
C TYR A 735 -7.08 32.91 -1.86
N ALA A 736 -8.29 32.92 -1.27
CA ALA A 736 -9.53 32.70 -2.03
C ALA A 736 -9.74 33.70 -3.17
N ALA A 737 -9.45 35.01 -2.93
CA ALA A 737 -9.64 36.01 -3.94
C ALA A 737 -8.66 35.90 -5.13
N GLU A 738 -7.45 35.41 -4.90
CA GLU A 738 -6.42 35.24 -5.92
C GLU A 738 -6.63 33.97 -6.73
N ILE A 739 -7.10 32.88 -6.09
CA ILE A 739 -7.40 31.62 -6.78
C ILE A 739 -8.69 31.72 -7.59
N ALA A 740 -9.63 32.57 -7.21
CA ALA A 740 -10.90 32.79 -7.92
C ALA A 740 -10.75 33.56 -9.23
N GLN A 741 -9.66 34.31 -9.43
CA GLN A 741 -9.31 35.04 -10.68
C GLN A 741 -8.87 34.06 -11.78
#